data_0fc7810b9a7cfe7c6af35932ba3a71b8
#
_entry.id   0fc7810b9a7cfe7c6af35932ba3a71b8
#
_cell.length_a   1.000
_cell.length_b   1.000
_cell.length_c   1.000
_cell.angle_alpha   90.00
_cell.angle_beta   90.00
_cell.angle_gamma   90.00
#
_symmetry.space_group_name_H-M   'P 1'
#
loop_
_entity.id
_entity.type
_entity.pdbx_description
1 polymer ?
#
loop_
_entity_poly.entity_id
_entity_poly.type
_entity_poly.pdbx_seq_one_letter_code
_entity_poly.pdbx_strand_id
1 'polypeptide(L)'
;MKRIVSALLLLAMAASALAQTSRNSKSTGVSKPAAETSRDPAQPVDAEYTESIVKNTTDKMFLTELVDHLPASARVPSPQKVLGYPIGTPNKLTYTADQYRYYRELEKATPRVKTFLAPEKSEQGRDQMLIVVSDEANVAKLARYREITAKLADPRATADAAASQLIAEGKAIYWLSGSIHSTETGSPEMLMELAYRLAVEDTPLIQAIRKNVIVMITPTLEVDGRDTMVDLYNYRKANEGKRAPGLIYWGKYVAHDNNRDSMGMALALTRNQMSTFLDYHPTVLHDLHESVPFLYTSTGTGPYNAWLDPIVINEWQDLAYHEIEEMTKRGVPGVWTHGFYDGWAPNYMFYVANGHNSIGRFYETFGNGGADTMDRVVGNQSGRDWFRPNPPLPRVKWSLRNNVNMQQSALLLAMSYVADNKDKFLNNFYLKSKRSVAKAKTEGPAAYVLPADETRPTEAADLLNLLKMQGVEVQRLNSDLEVKEGKFKAGSYVVRMDQPYSRMADMLLDTQYYNVNDPRPYDDTGWTLGPLRNVKTVRVKDEKILDAAMAVTNGPIKVTGKIDGAGKAAWLVNHTGESAIAQLRYRLKDIKFSAAEAGFKVGDKNFNAGSYVIKAEGNPDGAAQRIAKEAADLGLSVTAVDKVPDVAQHTVSAPRIALVHTWLNTQDEGWYRIEFDRLGIPYDYISDQDVGRTPNLREKYDAIIFGPIRTSAQNIVRGVAKFGDKEGAIPWKKSDLTPNMGRSPDQTDDIRGGLGIQGVANIQSFIEAGGLFITVADNASLPIDYGIVSGVTVQAPRELQARGSVFNTVFADRKSPIAYGYDEKLAVYFNQTPLLQVANFTPGGGGGGGGQQNQGRPSGRGGTDDPDVIQGRRPMEPPPAGAPAFDGGPNALINIPPVALRPRVVLRFAPEKELLVSGMLAGGSELGGKAAIVDVPVGRGHVVMFANNPMWRHQTHGSFSLLFNAILNYDNLGVGLSEQAPRAPARTAGEEDAADQQ
;
A
#
# COMPACT_ATOMS: atom_id res chain seq x y z
N MET A 1 36.76 -62.42 9.49
CA MET A 1 37.01 -61.23 10.32
C MET A 1 35.83 -60.21 10.38
N LYS A 2 34.90 -60.11 9.42
CA LYS A 2 33.77 -59.13 9.49
C LYS A 2 32.61 -59.58 10.36
N ARG A 3 32.51 -60.77 10.85
CA ARG A 3 31.42 -61.26 11.75
C ARG A 3 31.76 -61.26 13.25
N ILE A 4 33.00 -61.03 13.61
CA ILE A 4 33.45 -60.96 15.02
C ILE A 4 33.41 -59.51 15.55
N VAL A 5 33.55 -58.52 14.68
CA VAL A 5 33.50 -57.12 15.04
C VAL A 5 32.04 -56.62 15.31
N SER A 6 31.04 -57.21 14.64
CA SER A 6 29.62 -56.87 14.86
C SER A 6 29.04 -57.47 16.17
N ALA A 7 29.62 -58.58 16.67
CA ALA A 7 29.19 -59.17 17.93
C ALA A 7 29.77 -58.43 19.16
N LEU A 8 30.94 -57.81 19.04
CA LEU A 8 31.57 -57.03 20.10
C LEU A 8 30.96 -55.62 20.24
N LEU A 9 30.42 -55.05 19.18
CA LEU A 9 29.67 -53.77 19.25
C LEU A 9 28.27 -53.92 19.85
N LEU A 10 27.62 -55.07 19.69
CA LEU A 10 26.32 -55.38 20.29
C LEU A 10 26.43 -55.73 21.78
N LEU A 11 27.54 -56.34 22.23
CA LEU A 11 27.78 -56.55 23.65
C LEU A 11 28.19 -55.29 24.42
N ALA A 12 28.82 -54.30 23.76
CA ALA A 12 29.13 -53.03 24.37
C ALA A 12 27.89 -52.13 24.57
N MET A 13 26.88 -52.24 23.71
CA MET A 13 25.60 -51.54 23.87
C MET A 13 24.66 -52.18 24.89
N ALA A 14 24.75 -53.48 25.14
CA ALA A 14 23.96 -54.19 26.15
C ALA A 14 24.52 -53.98 27.58
N ALA A 15 25.84 -53.76 27.72
CA ALA A 15 26.45 -53.48 29.02
C ALA A 15 26.20 -52.02 29.51
N SER A 16 25.90 -51.10 28.59
CA SER A 16 25.54 -49.71 28.93
C SER A 16 24.08 -49.54 29.36
N ALA A 17 23.19 -50.51 29.09
CA ALA A 17 21.79 -50.47 29.45
C ALA A 17 21.50 -51.09 30.84
N LEU A 18 22.43 -51.81 31.45
CA LEU A 18 22.25 -52.47 32.79
C LEU A 18 22.94 -51.73 33.94
N ALA A 19 23.61 -50.60 33.67
CA ALA A 19 24.27 -49.79 34.72
C ALA A 19 23.46 -48.53 35.10
N GLN A 20 22.21 -48.44 34.70
CA GLN A 20 21.36 -47.24 34.93
C GLN A 20 20.20 -47.45 35.89
N THR A 21 20.18 -48.54 36.65
CA THR A 21 19.20 -48.79 37.71
C THR A 21 19.89 -48.97 39.04
N SER A 22 20.43 -47.94 39.65
CA SER A 22 20.47 -47.64 41.07
C SER A 22 21.53 -46.55 41.35
N ARG A 23 21.19 -45.32 41.05
CA ARG A 23 21.69 -44.16 41.79
C ARG A 23 20.51 -43.25 42.12
N ASN A 24 19.98 -43.39 43.29
CA ASN A 24 19.32 -42.32 43.97
C ASN A 24 20.31 -41.15 44.10
N SER A 25 20.49 -40.35 43.02
CA SER A 25 21.10 -39.07 43.14
C SER A 25 20.01 -38.11 43.65
N LYS A 26 20.12 -37.69 44.89
CA LYS A 26 19.53 -36.43 45.33
C LYS A 26 19.67 -35.47 44.17
N SER A 27 18.54 -35.06 43.57
CA SER A 27 18.48 -33.92 42.67
C SER A 27 19.09 -32.74 43.44
N THR A 28 20.31 -32.39 43.13
CA THR A 28 20.75 -31.04 43.37
C THR A 28 19.83 -30.21 42.51
N GLY A 29 18.85 -29.60 43.13
CA GLY A 29 17.98 -28.67 42.48
C GLY A 29 18.88 -27.68 41.78
N VAL A 30 18.87 -27.70 40.46
CA VAL A 30 19.12 -26.49 39.71
C VAL A 30 18.13 -25.53 40.35
N SER A 31 18.66 -24.63 41.20
CA SER A 31 17.90 -23.47 41.66
C SER A 31 17.31 -22.88 40.40
N LYS A 32 15.97 -22.97 40.21
CA LYS A 32 15.27 -22.07 39.30
C LYS A 32 15.95 -20.72 39.54
N PRO A 33 16.46 -20.01 38.52
CA PRO A 33 16.80 -18.61 38.70
C PRO A 33 15.61 -18.03 39.42
N ALA A 34 15.84 -17.31 40.52
CA ALA A 34 14.79 -16.75 41.33
C ALA A 34 13.79 -16.14 40.35
N ALA A 35 12.64 -16.73 40.20
CA ALA A 35 11.61 -16.19 39.33
C ALA A 35 11.38 -14.81 39.92
N GLU A 36 11.80 -13.75 39.21
CA GLU A 36 11.27 -12.45 39.46
C GLU A 36 9.79 -12.67 39.46
N THR A 37 9.19 -12.58 40.65
CA THR A 37 7.79 -12.97 40.84
C THR A 37 7.00 -12.00 39.97
N SER A 38 6.46 -12.46 38.88
CA SER A 38 5.59 -11.71 37.97
C SER A 38 4.30 -11.24 38.67
N ARG A 39 4.19 -11.55 39.95
CA ARG A 39 3.08 -11.18 40.83
C ARG A 39 3.66 -10.59 42.11
N ASP A 40 3.29 -9.38 42.48
CA ASP A 40 3.52 -8.87 43.85
C ASP A 40 2.57 -9.57 44.81
N PRO A 41 3.06 -10.39 45.78
CA PRO A 41 2.22 -11.06 46.75
C PRO A 41 1.41 -10.11 47.63
N ALA A 42 1.83 -8.85 47.76
CA ALA A 42 1.15 -7.82 48.54
C ALA A 42 0.03 -7.12 47.72
N GLN A 43 0.04 -7.22 46.41
CA GLN A 43 -0.96 -6.61 45.53
C GLN A 43 -2.15 -7.56 45.38
N PRO A 44 -3.38 -7.14 45.76
CA PRO A 44 -4.56 -7.96 45.55
C PRO A 44 -4.84 -8.18 44.09
N VAL A 45 -5.44 -9.33 43.76
CA VAL A 45 -5.89 -9.63 42.38
C VAL A 45 -7.41 -9.45 42.29
N ASP A 46 -7.89 -9.06 41.10
CA ASP A 46 -9.30 -9.08 40.73
C ASP A 46 -9.66 -10.54 40.45
N ALA A 47 -10.32 -11.18 41.45
CA ALA A 47 -10.58 -12.61 41.41
C ALA A 47 -11.51 -13.02 40.26
N GLU A 48 -12.58 -12.26 40.02
CA GLU A 48 -13.54 -12.54 38.96
C GLU A 48 -12.93 -12.39 37.58
N TYR A 49 -12.16 -11.32 37.37
CA TYR A 49 -11.45 -11.09 36.10
C TYR A 49 -10.39 -12.17 35.88
N THR A 50 -9.63 -12.51 36.90
CA THR A 50 -8.60 -13.57 36.87
C THR A 50 -9.20 -14.93 36.52
N GLU A 51 -10.35 -15.30 37.12
CA GLU A 51 -11.07 -16.51 36.75
C GLU A 51 -11.47 -16.51 35.27
N SER A 52 -11.95 -15.37 34.77
CA SER A 52 -12.28 -15.21 33.34
C SER A 52 -11.08 -15.41 32.43
N ILE A 53 -9.91 -14.89 32.80
CA ILE A 53 -8.65 -15.11 32.05
C ILE A 53 -8.39 -16.61 31.91
N VAL A 54 -8.35 -17.32 33.03
CA VAL A 54 -8.07 -18.76 33.06
C VAL A 54 -9.11 -19.57 32.29
N LYS A 55 -10.39 -19.27 32.52
CA LYS A 55 -11.54 -19.96 31.90
C LYS A 55 -11.55 -19.83 30.36
N ASN A 56 -11.23 -18.67 29.83
CA ASN A 56 -11.31 -18.38 28.41
C ASN A 56 -9.99 -18.67 27.66
N THR A 57 -8.91 -18.99 28.35
CA THR A 57 -7.68 -19.55 27.79
C THR A 57 -7.89 -21.00 27.44
N THR A 58 -7.65 -21.39 26.19
CA THR A 58 -7.98 -22.73 25.69
C THR A 58 -7.03 -23.82 26.19
N ASP A 59 -5.80 -23.45 26.49
CA ASP A 59 -4.79 -24.32 27.10
C ASP A 59 -3.85 -23.44 27.95
N LYS A 60 -3.44 -23.95 29.12
CA LYS A 60 -2.54 -23.23 30.04
C LYS A 60 -1.18 -22.89 29.45
N MET A 61 -0.73 -23.60 28.39
CA MET A 61 0.51 -23.24 27.67
C MET A 61 0.47 -21.87 26.98
N PHE A 62 -0.72 -21.29 26.78
CA PHE A 62 -0.93 -19.95 26.26
C PHE A 62 -1.16 -18.91 27.36
N LEU A 63 -0.81 -19.26 28.59
CA LEU A 63 -1.02 -18.43 29.78
C LEU A 63 0.29 -18.37 30.59
N THR A 64 1.03 -17.29 30.41
CA THR A 64 2.25 -17.04 31.19
C THR A 64 1.87 -16.43 32.55
N GLU A 65 2.79 -16.51 33.51
CA GLU A 65 2.65 -15.87 34.83
C GLU A 65 2.56 -14.33 34.74
N LEU A 66 2.94 -13.74 33.59
CA LEU A 66 2.86 -12.31 33.36
C LEU A 66 1.41 -11.83 33.16
N VAL A 67 0.52 -12.72 32.71
CA VAL A 67 -0.85 -12.38 32.30
C VAL A 67 -1.93 -13.33 32.86
N ASP A 68 -1.55 -14.26 33.74
CA ASP A 68 -2.46 -15.26 34.31
C ASP A 68 -3.47 -14.68 35.35
N HIS A 69 -3.33 -13.41 35.67
CA HIS A 69 -4.14 -12.68 36.60
C HIS A 69 -4.35 -11.23 36.16
N LEU A 70 -5.28 -10.53 36.79
CA LEU A 70 -5.36 -9.07 36.71
C LEU A 70 -5.19 -8.47 38.12
N PRO A 71 -4.30 -7.50 38.33
CA PRO A 71 -4.17 -6.82 39.62
C PRO A 71 -5.46 -6.04 39.94
N ALA A 72 -5.90 -6.07 41.20
CA ALA A 72 -7.02 -5.26 41.65
C ALA A 72 -6.61 -3.84 42.00
N SER A 73 -7.48 -2.88 41.74
CA SER A 73 -7.35 -1.51 42.19
C SER A 73 -8.68 -0.97 42.73
N ALA A 74 -8.62 -0.31 43.88
CA ALA A 74 -9.78 0.39 44.42
C ALA A 74 -10.06 1.72 43.71
N ARG A 75 -9.06 2.30 43.01
CA ARG A 75 -9.14 3.63 42.40
C ARG A 75 -9.27 3.57 40.87
N VAL A 76 -8.54 2.68 40.23
CA VAL A 76 -8.46 2.57 38.79
C VAL A 76 -9.41 1.49 38.32
N PRO A 77 -10.39 1.80 37.44
CA PRO A 77 -11.34 0.80 37.01
C PRO A 77 -10.70 -0.19 36.02
N SER A 78 -10.94 -1.51 36.23
CA SER A 78 -10.59 -2.53 35.23
C SER A 78 -11.48 -2.40 33.98
N PRO A 79 -11.08 -2.97 32.84
CA PRO A 79 -11.94 -2.98 31.64
C PRO A 79 -13.35 -3.49 31.95
N GLN A 80 -13.49 -4.56 32.74
CA GLN A 80 -14.80 -5.13 33.13
C GLN A 80 -15.68 -4.10 33.84
N LYS A 81 -15.14 -3.26 34.72
CA LYS A 81 -15.94 -2.27 35.46
C LYS A 81 -16.54 -1.20 34.54
N VAL A 82 -15.89 -0.90 33.41
CA VAL A 82 -16.34 0.11 32.47
C VAL A 82 -17.15 -0.48 31.32
N LEU A 83 -16.70 -1.62 30.79
CA LEU A 83 -17.29 -2.27 29.61
C LEU A 83 -18.41 -3.25 29.98
N GLY A 84 -18.41 -3.77 31.21
CA GLY A 84 -19.34 -4.78 31.68
C GLY A 84 -18.90 -6.23 31.40
N TYR A 85 -17.70 -6.44 30.86
CA TYR A 85 -17.12 -7.76 30.62
C TYR A 85 -15.59 -7.71 30.64
N PRO A 86 -14.91 -8.82 31.04
CA PRO A 86 -13.45 -8.95 30.91
C PRO A 86 -13.02 -9.03 29.45
N ILE A 87 -11.83 -8.54 29.13
CA ILE A 87 -11.23 -8.64 27.79
C ILE A 87 -11.01 -10.11 27.40
N GLY A 88 -11.28 -10.44 26.13
CA GLY A 88 -11.18 -11.80 25.62
C GLY A 88 -12.38 -12.69 25.99
N THR A 89 -13.46 -12.10 26.52
CA THR A 89 -14.72 -12.82 26.73
C THR A 89 -15.26 -13.32 25.39
N PRO A 90 -15.60 -14.61 25.26
CA PRO A 90 -16.18 -15.14 24.04
C PRO A 90 -17.43 -14.35 23.59
N ASN A 91 -17.55 -14.17 22.29
CA ASN A 91 -18.67 -13.46 21.65
C ASN A 91 -18.78 -11.97 22.02
N LYS A 92 -17.70 -11.34 22.44
CA LYS A 92 -17.64 -9.90 22.76
C LYS A 92 -16.53 -9.23 22.00
N LEU A 93 -16.88 -8.18 21.22
CA LEU A 93 -15.97 -7.22 20.60
C LEU A 93 -16.39 -5.82 20.98
N THR A 94 -15.42 -4.93 21.17
CA THR A 94 -15.62 -3.57 21.67
C THR A 94 -15.61 -2.56 20.53
N TYR A 95 -16.62 -1.71 20.43
CA TYR A 95 -16.66 -0.55 19.52
C TYR A 95 -15.61 0.49 19.90
N THR A 96 -15.14 1.26 18.93
CA THR A 96 -14.15 2.33 19.17
C THR A 96 -14.62 3.35 20.21
N ALA A 97 -15.89 3.72 20.19
CA ALA A 97 -16.48 4.63 21.18
C ALA A 97 -16.36 4.10 22.63
N ASP A 98 -16.55 2.80 22.84
CA ASP A 98 -16.41 2.16 24.15
C ASP A 98 -14.95 2.00 24.57
N GLN A 99 -14.05 1.68 23.63
CA GLN A 99 -12.60 1.70 23.87
C GLN A 99 -12.17 3.09 24.37
N TYR A 100 -12.59 4.15 23.68
CA TYR A 100 -12.22 5.51 24.04
C TYR A 100 -12.87 5.97 25.36
N ARG A 101 -14.07 5.52 25.65
CA ARG A 101 -14.72 5.73 26.95
C ARG A 101 -13.87 5.10 28.05
N TYR A 102 -13.42 3.86 27.85
CA TYR A 102 -12.55 3.18 28.79
C TYR A 102 -11.24 3.93 29.05
N TYR A 103 -10.54 4.35 28.03
CA TYR A 103 -9.26 5.07 28.19
C TYR A 103 -9.43 6.44 28.87
N ARG A 104 -10.54 7.14 28.62
CA ARG A 104 -10.86 8.38 29.33
C ARG A 104 -11.16 8.14 30.82
N GLU A 105 -11.85 7.07 31.18
CA GLU A 105 -12.04 6.70 32.58
C GLU A 105 -10.72 6.30 33.25
N LEU A 106 -9.84 5.63 32.52
CA LEU A 106 -8.49 5.30 32.99
C LEU A 106 -7.66 6.57 33.27
N GLU A 107 -7.66 7.53 32.35
CA GLU A 107 -6.99 8.83 32.52
C GLU A 107 -7.50 9.61 33.74
N LYS A 108 -8.82 9.63 33.95
CA LYS A 108 -9.42 10.28 35.13
C LYS A 108 -8.99 9.64 36.44
N ALA A 109 -8.79 8.33 36.45
CA ALA A 109 -8.51 7.56 37.64
C ALA A 109 -7.04 7.58 38.07
N THR A 110 -6.09 7.85 37.16
CA THR A 110 -4.66 7.81 37.45
C THR A 110 -3.87 8.81 36.63
N PRO A 111 -2.89 9.55 37.26
CA PRO A 111 -1.98 10.45 36.52
C PRO A 111 -0.92 9.71 35.66
N ARG A 112 -0.89 8.37 35.70
CA ARG A 112 -0.02 7.53 34.86
C ARG A 112 -0.48 7.43 33.42
N VAL A 113 -1.69 7.90 33.14
CA VAL A 113 -2.33 7.80 31.82
C VAL A 113 -2.71 9.18 31.31
N LYS A 114 -2.46 9.43 30.02
CA LYS A 114 -2.89 10.63 29.29
C LYS A 114 -3.45 10.25 27.94
N THR A 115 -4.56 10.89 27.53
CA THR A 115 -5.16 10.68 26.23
C THR A 115 -5.06 11.91 25.34
N PHE A 116 -4.92 11.70 24.02
CA PHE A 116 -4.89 12.74 23.00
C PHE A 116 -5.74 12.30 21.82
N LEU A 117 -6.31 13.26 21.10
CA LEU A 117 -6.94 13.01 19.81
C LEU A 117 -5.95 13.34 18.69
N ALA A 118 -6.00 12.55 17.62
CA ALA A 118 -5.22 12.81 16.43
C ALA A 118 -5.70 14.13 15.74
N PRO A 119 -4.82 14.79 14.96
CA PRO A 119 -5.16 16.05 14.29
C PRO A 119 -6.30 15.95 13.29
N GLU A 120 -6.37 14.86 12.54
CA GLU A 120 -7.39 14.63 11.52
C GLU A 120 -8.38 13.53 11.98
N LYS A 121 -9.63 13.68 11.58
CA LYS A 121 -10.64 12.63 11.68
C LYS A 121 -10.44 11.61 10.56
N SER A 122 -10.93 10.39 10.76
CA SER A 122 -11.03 9.40 9.69
C SER A 122 -11.88 9.92 8.53
N GLU A 123 -11.81 9.25 7.39
CA GLU A 123 -12.58 9.59 6.20
C GLU A 123 -14.10 9.51 6.40
N GLN A 124 -14.57 8.76 7.40
CA GLN A 124 -15.98 8.71 7.81
C GLN A 124 -16.30 9.62 9.02
N GLY A 125 -15.34 10.45 9.44
CA GLY A 125 -15.53 11.49 10.46
C GLY A 125 -15.40 11.02 11.91
N ARG A 126 -14.75 9.88 12.18
CA ARG A 126 -14.44 9.38 13.52
C ARG A 126 -13.12 9.94 14.03
N ASP A 127 -13.02 10.07 15.36
CA ASP A 127 -11.77 10.44 16.01
C ASP A 127 -10.83 9.23 16.09
N GLN A 128 -9.52 9.46 16.03
CA GLN A 128 -8.47 8.52 16.41
C GLN A 128 -7.85 8.98 17.72
N MET A 129 -7.50 8.04 18.61
CA MET A 129 -7.00 8.35 19.94
C MET A 129 -5.61 7.77 20.14
N LEU A 130 -4.73 8.57 20.73
CA LEU A 130 -3.43 8.18 21.26
C LEU A 130 -3.49 8.19 22.78
N ILE A 131 -3.00 7.14 23.40
CA ILE A 131 -2.88 7.00 24.84
C ILE A 131 -1.39 6.93 25.22
N VAL A 132 -1.00 7.60 26.28
CA VAL A 132 0.34 7.54 26.86
C VAL A 132 0.23 6.93 28.25
N VAL A 133 1.05 5.92 28.54
CA VAL A 133 1.13 5.26 29.86
C VAL A 133 2.59 5.23 30.32
N SER A 134 2.87 5.76 31.52
CA SER A 134 4.20 5.73 32.16
C SER A 134 4.08 6.09 33.64
N ASP A 135 5.20 6.22 34.38
CA ASP A 135 5.19 6.80 35.71
C ASP A 135 4.62 8.22 35.71
N GLU A 136 3.95 8.61 36.80
CA GLU A 136 3.36 9.93 37.00
C GLU A 136 4.33 11.06 36.68
N ALA A 137 5.58 10.93 37.17
CA ALA A 137 6.64 11.90 36.92
C ALA A 137 7.04 11.99 35.43
N ASN A 138 6.95 10.88 34.68
CA ASN A 138 7.23 10.84 33.27
C ASN A 138 6.09 11.49 32.46
N VAL A 139 4.83 11.14 32.77
CA VAL A 139 3.66 11.73 32.12
C VAL A 139 3.62 13.25 32.33
N ALA A 140 3.93 13.72 33.57
CA ALA A 140 4.00 15.14 33.88
C ALA A 140 5.10 15.88 33.08
N LYS A 141 6.17 15.18 32.66
CA LYS A 141 7.30 15.71 31.90
C LYS A 141 7.31 15.27 30.43
N LEU A 142 6.20 14.85 29.88
CA LEU A 142 6.12 14.30 28.53
C LEU A 142 6.71 15.26 27.47
N ALA A 143 6.45 16.57 27.59
CA ALA A 143 7.03 17.57 26.69
C ALA A 143 8.57 17.58 26.71
N ARG A 144 9.18 17.35 27.88
CA ARG A 144 10.65 17.25 28.01
C ARG A 144 11.20 16.02 27.31
N TYR A 145 10.52 14.88 27.40
CA TYR A 145 10.99 13.66 26.73
C TYR A 145 10.82 13.74 25.20
N ARG A 146 9.78 14.40 24.73
CA ARG A 146 9.63 14.74 23.30
C ARG A 146 10.77 15.65 22.81
N GLU A 147 11.14 16.64 23.59
CA GLU A 147 12.31 17.50 23.28
C GLU A 147 13.61 16.69 23.23
N ILE A 148 13.80 15.76 24.16
CA ILE A 148 14.98 14.88 24.19
C ILE A 148 15.05 14.01 22.93
N THR A 149 13.97 13.31 22.59
CA THR A 149 13.95 12.45 21.39
C THR A 149 14.13 13.27 20.11
N ALA A 150 13.53 14.45 20.00
CA ALA A 150 13.74 15.36 18.87
C ALA A 150 15.21 15.80 18.74
N LYS A 151 15.87 16.12 19.87
CA LYS A 151 17.31 16.47 19.86
C LYS A 151 18.21 15.28 19.48
N LEU A 152 17.86 14.07 19.91
CA LEU A 152 18.59 12.87 19.51
C LEU A 152 18.34 12.50 18.05
N ALA A 153 17.16 12.82 17.51
CA ALA A 153 16.84 12.61 16.11
C ALA A 153 17.63 13.53 15.17
N ASP A 154 18.04 14.74 15.64
CA ASP A 154 18.84 15.69 14.86
C ASP A 154 20.22 15.96 15.47
N PRO A 155 21.22 15.17 15.13
CA PRO A 155 22.58 15.29 15.66
C PRO A 155 23.35 16.52 15.12
N ARG A 156 22.82 17.27 14.13
CA ARG A 156 23.44 18.49 13.61
C ARG A 156 23.46 19.59 14.68
N ALA A 157 22.45 19.60 15.54
CA ALA A 157 22.29 20.54 16.64
C ALA A 157 22.69 19.96 18.01
N THR A 158 23.08 18.68 18.09
CA THR A 158 23.33 17.97 19.36
C THR A 158 24.69 17.29 19.33
N ALA A 159 25.65 17.90 20.01
CA ALA A 159 27.01 17.33 20.15
C ALA A 159 27.02 16.08 21.05
N ASP A 160 28.00 15.19 20.86
CA ASP A 160 28.10 13.89 21.56
C ASP A 160 28.03 14.01 23.12
N ALA A 161 28.67 15.00 23.69
CA ALA A 161 28.61 15.23 25.14
C ALA A 161 27.20 15.62 25.62
N ALA A 162 26.48 16.41 24.84
CA ALA A 162 25.08 16.77 25.11
C ALA A 162 24.16 15.58 24.91
N ALA A 163 24.39 14.79 23.83
CA ALA A 163 23.63 13.57 23.57
C ALA A 163 23.75 12.56 24.73
N SER A 164 24.95 12.36 25.27
CA SER A 164 25.17 11.47 26.44
C SER A 164 24.34 11.90 27.65
N GLN A 165 24.23 13.19 27.92
CA GLN A 165 23.39 13.73 29.01
C GLN A 165 21.90 13.52 28.74
N LEU A 166 21.47 13.76 27.49
CA LEU A 166 20.09 13.55 27.07
C LEU A 166 19.70 12.07 27.12
N ILE A 167 20.58 11.15 26.76
CA ILE A 167 20.36 9.70 26.85
C ILE A 167 20.20 9.28 28.33
N ALA A 168 21.05 9.76 29.23
CA ALA A 168 20.95 9.45 30.65
C ALA A 168 19.61 9.93 31.25
N GLU A 169 19.14 11.14 30.89
CA GLU A 169 17.86 11.71 31.34
C GLU A 169 16.67 11.07 30.64
N GLY A 170 16.82 10.73 29.37
CA GLY A 170 15.79 10.34 28.45
C GLY A 170 15.05 9.05 28.82
N LYS A 171 13.92 8.85 28.18
CA LYS A 171 13.13 7.61 28.24
C LYS A 171 12.99 7.07 26.82
N ALA A 172 13.02 5.74 26.68
CA ALA A 172 12.65 5.13 25.42
C ALA A 172 11.13 5.34 25.19
N ILE A 173 10.77 5.71 23.99
CA ILE A 173 9.34 5.80 23.60
C ILE A 173 9.01 4.54 22.81
N TYR A 174 8.07 3.74 23.34
CA TYR A 174 7.60 2.51 22.71
C TYR A 174 6.15 2.67 22.27
N TRP A 175 5.92 2.76 20.98
CA TRP A 175 4.58 3.01 20.42
C TRP A 175 3.97 1.73 19.87
N LEU A 176 2.82 1.35 20.41
CA LEU A 176 2.00 0.22 19.99
C LEU A 176 0.86 0.72 19.12
N SER A 177 0.71 0.15 17.94
CA SER A 177 -0.43 0.43 17.05
C SER A 177 -1.22 -0.84 16.77
N GLY A 178 -2.55 -0.78 16.93
CA GLY A 178 -3.44 -1.91 16.74
C GLY A 178 -4.46 -1.70 15.64
N SER A 179 -4.91 -2.79 15.05
CA SER A 179 -6.04 -2.86 14.12
C SER A 179 -6.00 -1.83 12.99
N ILE A 180 -4.86 -1.76 12.28
CA ILE A 180 -4.85 -1.13 10.96
C ILE A 180 -5.68 -1.97 9.99
N HIS A 181 -5.66 -3.29 10.15
CA HIS A 181 -6.57 -4.19 9.48
C HIS A 181 -7.78 -4.49 10.37
N SER A 182 -8.94 -4.07 9.92
CA SER A 182 -10.18 -4.12 10.72
C SER A 182 -10.65 -5.54 11.08
N THR A 183 -10.23 -6.55 10.32
CA THR A 183 -10.51 -7.96 10.59
C THR A 183 -9.66 -8.55 11.72
N GLU A 184 -8.62 -7.86 12.15
CA GLU A 184 -7.69 -8.28 13.18
C GLU A 184 -8.16 -7.76 14.54
N THR A 185 -8.95 -8.59 15.21
CA THR A 185 -9.81 -8.14 16.31
C THR A 185 -9.18 -8.19 17.68
N GLY A 186 -8.04 -8.88 17.87
CA GLY A 186 -7.44 -9.13 19.18
C GLY A 186 -6.65 -7.98 19.74
N SER A 187 -5.85 -7.28 18.93
CA SER A 187 -4.98 -6.23 19.44
C SER A 187 -5.74 -5.04 20.04
N PRO A 188 -6.87 -4.54 19.50
CA PRO A 188 -7.61 -3.47 20.16
C PRO A 188 -8.16 -3.85 21.54
N GLU A 189 -8.57 -5.11 21.68
CA GLU A 189 -9.02 -5.64 22.96
C GLU A 189 -7.85 -5.77 23.94
N MET A 190 -6.74 -6.39 23.51
CA MET A 190 -5.55 -6.60 24.31
C MET A 190 -4.97 -5.30 24.86
N LEU A 191 -4.92 -4.26 24.05
CA LEU A 191 -4.32 -2.97 24.41
C LEU A 191 -5.07 -2.25 25.55
N MET A 192 -6.38 -2.49 25.71
CA MET A 192 -7.13 -1.98 26.88
C MET A 192 -6.67 -2.64 28.18
N GLU A 193 -6.49 -3.96 28.17
CA GLU A 193 -6.02 -4.70 29.35
C GLU A 193 -4.55 -4.37 29.66
N LEU A 194 -3.71 -4.28 28.62
CA LEU A 194 -2.30 -3.89 28.77
C LEU A 194 -2.17 -2.50 29.38
N ALA A 195 -2.96 -1.53 28.94
CA ALA A 195 -2.93 -0.17 29.51
C ALA A 195 -3.30 -0.16 30.99
N TYR A 196 -4.32 -0.96 31.39
CA TYR A 196 -4.66 -1.12 32.79
C TYR A 196 -3.50 -1.75 33.59
N ARG A 197 -2.94 -2.85 33.09
CA ARG A 197 -1.83 -3.56 33.74
C ARG A 197 -0.63 -2.62 33.93
N LEU A 198 -0.22 -1.91 32.91
CA LEU A 198 0.86 -0.94 32.97
C LEU A 198 0.59 0.19 33.96
N ALA A 199 -0.66 0.61 34.13
CA ALA A 199 -1.04 1.68 35.05
C ALA A 199 -1.14 1.22 36.49
N VAL A 200 -1.46 -0.06 36.78
CA VAL A 200 -1.87 -0.54 38.09
C VAL A 200 -0.89 -1.52 38.73
N GLU A 201 -0.31 -2.44 37.95
CA GLU A 201 0.53 -3.50 38.49
C GLU A 201 1.86 -2.98 39.03
N ASP A 202 2.29 -3.51 40.18
CA ASP A 202 3.49 -3.06 40.90
C ASP A 202 4.59 -4.13 40.98
N THR A 203 4.65 -5.05 40.01
CA THR A 203 5.79 -5.97 39.87
C THR A 203 7.06 -5.24 39.46
N PRO A 204 8.27 -5.75 39.80
CA PRO A 204 9.53 -5.16 39.36
C PRO A 204 9.62 -4.92 37.84
N LEU A 205 9.10 -5.86 37.04
CA LEU A 205 9.04 -5.76 35.58
C LEU A 205 8.23 -4.54 35.14
N ILE A 206 7.00 -4.38 35.64
CA ILE A 206 6.12 -3.25 35.26
C ILE A 206 6.69 -1.93 35.81
N GLN A 207 7.26 -1.92 36.99
CA GLN A 207 7.92 -0.73 37.53
C GLN A 207 9.11 -0.29 36.66
N ALA A 208 9.94 -1.25 36.19
CA ALA A 208 11.05 -0.97 35.29
C ALA A 208 10.55 -0.36 33.96
N ILE A 209 9.49 -0.94 33.36
CA ILE A 209 8.85 -0.40 32.17
C ILE A 209 8.36 1.03 32.43
N ARG A 210 7.52 1.26 33.43
CA ARG A 210 7.00 2.61 33.75
C ARG A 210 8.09 3.64 33.97
N LYS A 211 9.18 3.25 34.66
CA LYS A 211 10.29 4.13 35.00
C LYS A 211 11.09 4.56 33.77
N ASN A 212 11.34 3.66 32.84
CA ASN A 212 12.32 3.83 31.76
C ASN A 212 11.71 3.96 30.37
N VAL A 213 10.43 3.63 30.22
CA VAL A 213 9.71 3.65 28.94
C VAL A 213 8.45 4.51 29.03
N ILE A 214 8.23 5.30 28.01
CA ILE A 214 6.94 5.94 27.75
C ILE A 214 6.22 5.05 26.73
N VAL A 215 5.17 4.37 27.15
CA VAL A 215 4.38 3.51 26.31
C VAL A 215 3.29 4.35 25.65
N MET A 216 3.31 4.41 24.32
CA MET A 216 2.26 5.04 23.51
C MET A 216 1.37 3.94 22.93
N ILE A 217 0.08 4.16 22.88
CA ILE A 217 -0.91 3.20 22.38
C ILE A 217 -1.88 3.91 21.43
N THR A 218 -1.95 3.46 20.18
CA THR A 218 -3.07 3.75 19.28
C THR A 218 -3.89 2.47 19.17
N PRO A 219 -5.00 2.33 19.89
CA PRO A 219 -5.67 1.04 20.04
C PRO A 219 -6.31 0.54 18.74
N THR A 220 -6.76 1.47 17.91
CA THR A 220 -7.39 1.17 16.62
C THR A 220 -7.00 2.25 15.62
N LEU A 221 -6.27 1.85 14.56
CA LEU A 221 -5.90 2.75 13.48
C LEU A 221 -7.05 2.91 12.48
N GLU A 222 -7.60 1.81 11.97
CA GLU A 222 -8.75 1.83 11.07
C GLU A 222 -10.06 1.83 11.88
N VAL A 223 -10.40 2.99 12.41
CA VAL A 223 -11.58 3.17 13.29
C VAL A 223 -12.91 2.93 12.55
N ASP A 224 -12.96 3.20 11.26
CA ASP A 224 -14.15 3.07 10.43
C ASP A 224 -14.49 1.60 10.22
N GLY A 225 -13.51 0.83 9.79
CA GLY A 225 -13.68 -0.60 9.57
C GLY A 225 -13.81 -1.40 10.85
N ARG A 226 -13.18 -0.97 11.96
CA ARG A 226 -13.35 -1.63 13.27
C ARG A 226 -14.81 -1.65 13.70
N ASP A 227 -15.49 -0.50 13.66
CA ASP A 227 -16.89 -0.44 14.09
C ASP A 227 -17.80 -1.26 13.15
N THR A 228 -17.51 -1.25 11.85
CA THR A 228 -18.22 -2.10 10.88
C THR A 228 -17.96 -3.59 11.14
N MET A 229 -16.74 -3.97 11.53
CA MET A 229 -16.41 -5.35 11.89
C MET A 229 -17.17 -5.83 13.14
N VAL A 230 -17.33 -4.97 14.13
CA VAL A 230 -18.15 -5.27 15.32
C VAL A 230 -19.62 -5.46 14.96
N ASP A 231 -20.15 -4.59 14.06
CA ASP A 231 -21.52 -4.76 13.52
C ASP A 231 -21.70 -6.13 12.85
N LEU A 232 -20.79 -6.48 11.94
CA LEU A 232 -20.81 -7.76 11.22
C LEU A 232 -20.74 -8.95 12.17
N TYR A 233 -19.89 -8.85 13.18
CA TYR A 233 -19.78 -9.89 14.18
C TYR A 233 -21.09 -10.09 14.94
N ASN A 234 -21.69 -9.01 15.42
CA ASN A 234 -22.97 -9.03 16.12
C ASN A 234 -24.11 -9.54 15.21
N TYR A 235 -24.12 -9.10 13.94
CA TYR A 235 -25.07 -9.59 12.94
C TYR A 235 -24.96 -11.11 12.74
N ARG A 236 -23.74 -11.62 12.60
CA ARG A 236 -23.46 -13.05 12.46
C ARG A 236 -23.94 -13.84 13.67
N LYS A 237 -23.70 -13.32 14.87
CA LYS A 237 -24.14 -13.96 16.12
C LYS A 237 -25.67 -13.97 16.26
N ALA A 238 -26.33 -12.91 15.87
CA ALA A 238 -27.79 -12.82 15.90
C ALA A 238 -28.48 -13.68 14.81
N ASN A 239 -27.73 -14.06 13.75
CA ASN A 239 -28.23 -14.85 12.63
C ASN A 239 -27.46 -16.17 12.47
N GLU A 240 -27.21 -16.89 13.56
CA GLU A 240 -26.52 -18.18 13.50
C GLU A 240 -27.19 -19.14 12.52
N GLY A 241 -26.36 -19.85 11.73
CA GLY A 241 -26.82 -20.76 10.68
C GLY A 241 -27.21 -20.09 9.36
N LYS A 242 -27.24 -18.75 9.30
CA LYS A 242 -27.39 -18.01 8.04
C LYS A 242 -26.04 -17.49 7.57
N ARG A 243 -25.89 -17.36 6.26
CA ARG A 243 -24.71 -16.70 5.70
C ARG A 243 -24.74 -15.20 6.00
N ALA A 244 -23.66 -14.68 6.57
CA ALA A 244 -23.44 -13.26 6.81
C ALA A 244 -22.46 -12.69 5.78
N PRO A 245 -22.49 -11.39 5.47
CA PRO A 245 -21.48 -10.76 4.64
C PRO A 245 -20.10 -10.79 5.32
N GLY A 246 -19.03 -10.87 4.52
CA GLY A 246 -17.68 -10.53 4.96
C GLY A 246 -17.52 -9.01 5.08
N LEU A 247 -16.38 -8.54 5.58
CA LEU A 247 -16.06 -7.11 5.59
C LEU A 247 -15.71 -6.67 4.15
N ILE A 248 -16.63 -5.98 3.49
CA ILE A 248 -16.49 -5.50 2.11
C ILE A 248 -15.73 -4.17 2.08
N TYR A 249 -16.14 -3.22 2.91
CA TYR A 249 -15.46 -1.92 3.08
C TYR A 249 -14.77 -1.88 4.43
N TRP A 250 -13.43 -1.68 4.41
CA TRP A 250 -12.61 -1.56 5.63
C TRP A 250 -12.45 -0.12 6.11
N GLY A 251 -12.97 0.80 5.37
CA GLY A 251 -13.01 2.24 5.55
C GLY A 251 -13.74 2.85 4.37
N LYS A 252 -13.57 4.15 4.15
CA LYS A 252 -14.23 4.83 3.03
C LYS A 252 -13.64 4.44 1.68
N TYR A 253 -12.34 4.23 1.58
CA TYR A 253 -11.64 4.06 0.31
C TYR A 253 -11.11 2.65 0.11
N VAL A 254 -9.98 2.34 0.70
CA VAL A 254 -9.26 1.07 0.47
C VAL A 254 -9.52 0.07 1.59
N ALA A 255 -9.33 -1.22 1.30
CA ALA A 255 -9.41 -2.29 2.29
C ALA A 255 -8.04 -2.56 2.92
N HIS A 256 -7.51 -3.78 2.81
CA HIS A 256 -6.23 -4.22 3.38
C HIS A 256 -5.05 -3.30 3.00
N ASP A 257 -5.08 -2.68 1.83
CA ASP A 257 -4.02 -1.79 1.35
C ASP A 257 -3.96 -0.43 2.09
N ASN A 258 -4.81 -0.20 3.11
CA ASN A 258 -4.61 0.91 4.03
C ASN A 258 -3.23 0.85 4.71
N ASN A 259 -2.66 -0.36 4.91
CA ASN A 259 -1.28 -0.58 5.34
C ASN A 259 -0.30 -0.66 4.16
N ARG A 260 -0.53 0.08 3.09
CA ARG A 260 0.39 0.31 1.96
C ARG A 260 0.51 1.80 1.63
N ASP A 261 -0.12 2.65 2.43
CA ASP A 261 -0.24 4.09 2.16
C ASP A 261 0.92 4.93 2.70
N SER A 262 1.86 4.34 3.43
CA SER A 262 2.91 5.11 4.11
C SER A 262 3.86 5.82 3.15
N MET A 263 3.98 5.38 1.90
CA MET A 263 4.70 6.12 0.86
C MET A 263 3.88 7.26 0.24
N GLY A 264 2.56 7.09 0.12
CA GLY A 264 1.66 8.04 -0.54
C GLY A 264 1.02 9.05 0.40
N MET A 265 0.74 8.64 1.65
CA MET A 265 0.07 9.44 2.69
C MET A 265 -1.29 10.00 2.26
N ALA A 266 -2.04 9.25 1.46
CA ALA A 266 -3.35 9.63 0.99
C ALA A 266 -4.42 9.57 2.08
N LEU A 267 -4.30 8.61 3.02
CA LEU A 267 -5.28 8.35 4.08
C LEU A 267 -5.00 9.18 5.35
N ALA A 268 -6.07 9.61 6.01
CA ALA A 268 -5.98 10.36 7.27
C ALA A 268 -5.26 9.54 8.37
N LEU A 269 -5.50 8.23 8.42
CA LEU A 269 -4.83 7.36 9.40
C LEU A 269 -3.30 7.40 9.27
N THR A 270 -2.77 7.40 8.05
CA THR A 270 -1.33 7.44 7.78
C THR A 270 -0.74 8.81 8.09
N ARG A 271 -1.44 9.90 7.70
CA ARG A 271 -1.02 11.27 8.04
C ARG A 271 -1.01 11.49 9.55
N ASN A 272 -2.01 10.99 10.27
CA ASN A 272 -2.07 11.05 11.74
C ASN A 272 -0.91 10.30 12.39
N GLN A 273 -0.61 9.09 11.89
CA GLN A 273 0.55 8.32 12.40
C GLN A 273 1.85 9.07 12.14
N MET A 274 2.06 9.58 10.94
CA MET A 274 3.30 10.28 10.60
C MET A 274 3.46 11.58 11.38
N SER A 275 2.38 12.35 11.54
CA SER A 275 2.38 13.55 12.38
C SER A 275 2.77 13.21 13.84
N THR A 276 2.17 12.17 14.41
CA THR A 276 2.49 11.69 15.74
C THR A 276 3.93 11.19 15.83
N PHE A 277 4.39 10.45 14.81
CA PHE A 277 5.77 9.95 14.74
C PHE A 277 6.79 11.11 14.78
N LEU A 278 6.61 12.12 13.96
CA LEU A 278 7.52 13.29 13.90
C LEU A 278 7.43 14.18 15.14
N ASP A 279 6.34 14.10 15.89
CA ASP A 279 6.14 14.83 17.13
C ASP A 279 6.83 14.16 18.34
N TYR A 280 6.86 12.83 18.36
CA TYR A 280 7.40 12.05 19.47
C TYR A 280 8.74 11.39 19.18
N HIS A 281 9.12 11.18 17.95
CA HIS A 281 10.32 10.44 17.51
C HIS A 281 10.49 9.14 18.31
N PRO A 282 9.56 8.19 18.24
CA PRO A 282 9.58 6.99 19.07
C PRO A 282 10.83 6.15 18.78
N THR A 283 11.38 5.55 19.84
CA THR A 283 12.50 4.61 19.73
C THR A 283 12.08 3.33 19.02
N VAL A 284 10.84 2.86 19.33
CA VAL A 284 10.22 1.68 18.73
C VAL A 284 8.81 2.02 18.31
N LEU A 285 8.45 1.70 17.07
CA LEU A 285 7.07 1.60 16.58
C LEU A 285 6.74 0.14 16.33
N HIS A 286 5.70 -0.37 16.98
CA HIS A 286 5.34 -1.78 16.96
C HIS A 286 3.89 -1.94 16.51
N ASP A 287 3.70 -2.47 15.32
CA ASP A 287 2.41 -2.73 14.72
C ASP A 287 1.88 -4.12 15.09
N LEU A 288 0.58 -4.27 15.30
CA LEU A 288 -0.02 -5.50 15.83
C LEU A 288 -1.02 -6.07 14.85
N HIS A 289 -0.67 -7.21 14.26
CA HIS A 289 -1.42 -7.92 13.23
C HIS A 289 -1.87 -9.32 13.63
N GLU A 290 -2.76 -9.91 12.81
CA GLU A 290 -3.32 -11.25 13.01
C GLU A 290 -3.57 -11.96 11.68
N SER A 291 -2.58 -12.66 11.12
CA SER A 291 -2.73 -13.41 9.87
C SER A 291 -2.09 -14.79 9.87
N VAL A 292 -1.11 -15.05 10.76
CA VAL A 292 -0.35 -16.30 10.80
C VAL A 292 -0.44 -17.03 12.14
N PRO A 293 -0.13 -18.35 12.18
CA PRO A 293 -0.29 -19.14 13.38
C PRO A 293 0.55 -18.70 14.57
N PHE A 294 -0.03 -18.73 15.73
CA PHE A 294 0.56 -18.51 17.06
C PHE A 294 1.11 -17.10 17.22
N LEU A 295 2.43 -16.90 17.24
CA LEU A 295 3.06 -15.60 17.38
C LEU A 295 4.29 -15.50 16.50
N TYR A 296 4.22 -14.65 15.50
CA TYR A 296 5.34 -14.20 14.68
C TYR A 296 5.91 -12.91 15.25
N THR A 297 7.23 -12.89 15.48
CA THR A 297 7.98 -11.70 15.88
C THR A 297 8.86 -11.28 14.73
N SER A 298 8.53 -10.17 14.08
CA SER A 298 9.10 -9.83 12.77
C SER A 298 10.60 -9.55 12.79
N THR A 299 11.35 -10.25 11.94
CA THR A 299 12.69 -9.86 11.48
C THR A 299 12.78 -9.85 9.95
N GLY A 300 11.86 -10.55 9.25
CA GLY A 300 11.91 -10.77 7.82
C GLY A 300 13.00 -11.74 7.36
N THR A 301 12.86 -12.28 6.15
CA THR A 301 13.85 -13.19 5.53
C THR A 301 14.95 -12.45 4.77
N GLY A 302 14.81 -11.15 4.54
CA GLY A 302 15.54 -10.43 3.50
C GLY A 302 14.98 -10.75 2.09
N PRO A 303 15.40 -9.97 1.07
CA PRO A 303 16.40 -8.91 1.22
C PRO A 303 15.87 -7.73 2.02
N TYR A 304 16.78 -7.06 2.73
CA TYR A 304 16.47 -5.78 3.35
C TYR A 304 16.76 -4.65 2.36
N ASN A 305 15.98 -3.58 2.42
CA ASN A 305 16.25 -2.40 1.59
C ASN A 305 17.67 -1.88 1.83
N ALA A 306 18.38 -1.57 0.75
CA ALA A 306 19.80 -1.18 0.80
C ALA A 306 20.06 0.09 1.61
N TRP A 307 19.05 0.94 1.82
CA TRP A 307 19.19 2.19 2.55
C TRP A 307 18.94 2.07 4.06
N LEU A 308 18.50 0.92 4.56
CA LEU A 308 18.40 0.68 6.00
C LEU A 308 19.75 0.77 6.67
N ASP A 309 19.80 1.42 7.83
CA ASP A 309 21.00 1.34 8.66
C ASP A 309 21.16 -0.08 9.24
N PRO A 310 22.33 -0.74 9.12
CA PRO A 310 22.53 -2.10 9.62
C PRO A 310 22.25 -2.24 11.15
N ILE A 311 22.34 -1.15 11.91
CA ILE A 311 22.04 -1.18 13.35
C ILE A 311 20.58 -1.55 13.58
N VAL A 312 19.65 -1.04 12.78
CA VAL A 312 18.22 -1.34 12.96
C VAL A 312 17.91 -2.82 12.69
N ILE A 313 18.60 -3.43 11.72
CA ILE A 313 18.45 -4.87 11.43
C ILE A 313 18.87 -5.72 12.64
N ASN A 314 19.97 -5.37 13.29
CA ASN A 314 20.41 -6.03 14.51
C ASN A 314 19.42 -5.80 15.68
N GLU A 315 18.87 -4.60 15.82
CA GLU A 315 17.88 -4.29 16.86
C GLU A 315 16.58 -5.08 16.68
N TRP A 316 16.15 -5.31 15.42
CA TRP A 316 15.04 -6.22 15.14
C TRP A 316 15.30 -7.63 15.68
N GLN A 317 16.49 -8.16 15.36
CA GLN A 317 16.89 -9.49 15.78
C GLN A 317 17.01 -9.60 17.30
N ASP A 318 17.64 -8.64 17.95
CA ASP A 318 17.76 -8.61 19.41
C ASP A 318 16.39 -8.74 20.10
N LEU A 319 15.42 -7.94 19.67
CA LEU A 319 14.06 -7.95 20.24
C LEU A 319 13.36 -9.27 19.95
N ALA A 320 13.37 -9.73 18.70
CA ALA A 320 12.66 -10.95 18.30
C ALA A 320 13.23 -12.20 18.98
N TYR A 321 14.56 -12.33 19.05
CA TYR A 321 15.18 -13.50 19.69
C TYR A 321 15.02 -13.46 21.21
N HIS A 322 15.03 -12.30 21.83
CA HIS A 322 14.71 -12.16 23.25
C HIS A 322 13.28 -12.69 23.53
N GLU A 323 12.32 -12.28 22.75
CA GLU A 323 10.93 -12.72 22.90
C GLU A 323 10.76 -14.24 22.67
N ILE A 324 11.40 -14.80 21.62
CA ILE A 324 11.37 -16.24 21.36
C ILE A 324 11.99 -17.00 22.55
N GLU A 325 13.12 -16.55 23.07
CA GLU A 325 13.80 -17.19 24.18
C GLU A 325 12.93 -17.16 25.45
N GLU A 326 12.44 -15.98 25.82
CA GLU A 326 11.70 -15.77 27.04
C GLU A 326 10.31 -16.44 27.02
N MET A 327 9.62 -16.40 25.90
CA MET A 327 8.34 -17.12 25.73
C MET A 327 8.55 -18.65 25.74
N THR A 328 9.62 -19.14 25.11
CA THR A 328 9.98 -20.57 25.15
C THR A 328 10.35 -21.03 26.55
N LYS A 329 11.10 -20.24 27.33
CA LYS A 329 11.38 -20.55 28.76
C LYS A 329 10.12 -20.71 29.59
N ARG A 330 9.05 -19.97 29.24
CA ARG A 330 7.73 -20.04 29.89
C ARG A 330 6.84 -21.16 29.34
N GLY A 331 7.37 -21.96 28.41
CA GLY A 331 6.64 -23.11 27.85
C GLY A 331 5.62 -22.73 26.76
N VAL A 332 5.64 -21.51 26.25
CA VAL A 332 4.73 -21.09 25.18
C VAL A 332 5.23 -21.63 23.84
N PRO A 333 4.46 -22.46 23.12
CA PRO A 333 4.88 -22.98 21.82
C PRO A 333 4.63 -21.97 20.70
N GLY A 334 5.28 -22.20 19.56
CA GLY A 334 4.92 -21.55 18.29
C GLY A 334 5.32 -20.07 18.15
N VAL A 335 6.27 -19.59 18.95
CA VAL A 335 6.87 -18.28 18.77
C VAL A 335 8.01 -18.41 17.74
N TRP A 336 7.97 -17.60 16.68
CA TRP A 336 8.88 -17.73 15.54
C TRP A 336 9.18 -16.40 14.87
N THR A 337 10.19 -16.36 14.00
CA THR A 337 10.64 -15.16 13.28
C THR A 337 11.17 -15.52 11.89
N HIS A 338 11.76 -14.57 11.17
CA HIS A 338 12.25 -14.67 9.80
C HIS A 338 11.13 -14.92 8.78
N GLY A 339 10.87 -16.07 8.33
CA GLY A 339 9.96 -16.41 7.24
C GLY A 339 8.75 -15.47 7.06
N PHE A 340 8.06 -15.52 5.92
CA PHE A 340 6.85 -14.77 5.65
C PHE A 340 7.07 -13.33 5.11
N TYR A 341 7.90 -12.50 5.72
CA TYR A 341 8.10 -11.09 5.39
C TYR A 341 9.56 -10.81 4.95
N ASP A 342 9.75 -9.89 4.03
CA ASP A 342 11.05 -9.29 3.73
C ASP A 342 11.17 -7.89 4.39
N GLY A 343 12.27 -7.21 4.23
CA GLY A 343 12.49 -5.85 4.72
C GLY A 343 12.73 -4.89 3.57
N TRP A 344 11.92 -4.92 2.52
CA TRP A 344 12.18 -4.21 1.27
C TRP A 344 11.37 -2.94 1.07
N ALA A 345 10.04 -3.05 0.99
CA ALA A 345 9.17 -1.95 0.60
C ALA A 345 8.81 -1.04 1.78
N PRO A 346 8.98 0.30 1.69
CA PRO A 346 8.58 1.25 2.73
C PRO A 346 7.09 1.62 2.64
N ASN A 347 6.23 0.64 2.38
CA ASN A 347 4.78 0.81 2.27
C ASN A 347 4.10 0.88 3.62
N TYR A 348 4.71 0.27 4.65
CA TYR A 348 4.14 0.04 5.96
C TYR A 348 4.63 1.11 6.94
N MET A 349 3.77 1.55 7.84
CA MET A 349 4.16 2.56 8.81
C MET A 349 5.30 2.10 9.74
N PHE A 350 5.27 0.85 10.18
CA PHE A 350 6.38 0.32 10.98
C PHE A 350 7.71 0.32 10.20
N TYR A 351 7.65 0.11 8.87
CA TYR A 351 8.86 0.14 8.06
C TYR A 351 9.38 1.57 7.82
N VAL A 352 8.47 2.53 7.64
CA VAL A 352 8.83 3.96 7.54
C VAL A 352 9.61 4.41 8.77
N ALA A 353 9.26 3.90 9.95
CA ALA A 353 10.02 4.16 11.18
C ALA A 353 11.51 3.80 11.04
N ASN A 354 11.85 2.73 10.32
CA ASN A 354 13.24 2.32 10.09
C ASN A 354 13.99 3.31 9.19
N GLY A 355 13.33 3.88 8.20
CA GLY A 355 13.87 4.97 7.38
C GLY A 355 14.08 6.28 8.14
N HIS A 356 13.41 6.42 9.30
CA HIS A 356 13.53 7.54 10.25
C HIS A 356 14.43 7.22 11.45
N ASN A 357 15.34 6.25 11.33
CA ASN A 357 16.29 5.85 12.35
C ASN A 357 15.70 5.21 13.63
N SER A 358 14.40 4.97 13.67
CA SER A 358 13.70 4.25 14.75
C SER A 358 13.72 2.74 14.48
N ILE A 359 13.16 1.96 15.41
CA ILE A 359 12.94 0.53 15.22
C ILE A 359 11.47 0.33 14.88
N GLY A 360 11.19 -0.03 13.64
CA GLY A 360 9.85 -0.44 13.24
C GLY A 360 9.75 -1.96 13.20
N ARG A 361 8.74 -2.52 13.83
CA ARG A 361 8.51 -3.97 13.89
C ARG A 361 7.04 -4.30 14.02
N PHE A 362 6.70 -5.58 13.87
CA PHE A 362 5.31 -6.02 14.03
C PHE A 362 5.21 -7.42 14.64
N TYR A 363 4.04 -7.72 15.20
CA TYR A 363 3.59 -9.07 15.52
C TYR A 363 2.53 -9.53 14.55
N GLU A 364 2.45 -10.85 14.42
CA GLU A 364 1.31 -11.55 13.84
C GLU A 364 0.86 -12.67 14.78
N THR A 365 -0.45 -12.82 14.93
CA THR A 365 -1.05 -13.96 15.61
C THR A 365 -2.14 -14.59 14.75
N PHE A 366 -2.85 -15.60 15.23
CA PHE A 366 -3.99 -16.13 14.49
C PHE A 366 -5.05 -15.07 14.24
N GLY A 367 -5.44 -14.91 12.98
CA GLY A 367 -6.58 -14.09 12.58
C GLY A 367 -7.89 -14.74 13.01
N ASN A 368 -8.67 -14.05 13.85
CA ASN A 368 -9.96 -14.55 14.34
C ASN A 368 -11.14 -14.00 13.54
N GLY A 369 -11.08 -12.78 13.07
CA GLY A 369 -12.20 -12.08 12.44
C GLY A 369 -13.43 -12.04 13.36
N GLY A 370 -13.22 -12.05 14.69
CA GLY A 370 -14.26 -12.12 15.70
C GLY A 370 -13.76 -12.52 17.08
N ALA A 371 -14.67 -12.92 17.95
CA ALA A 371 -14.40 -13.37 19.32
C ALA A 371 -14.87 -14.82 19.57
N ASP A 372 -14.92 -15.63 18.51
CA ASP A 372 -15.31 -17.04 18.61
C ASP A 372 -14.13 -17.87 19.11
N THR A 373 -14.46 -18.96 19.83
CA THR A 373 -13.50 -20.02 20.14
C THR A 373 -13.65 -21.14 19.11
N MET A 374 -12.58 -21.51 18.40
CA MET A 374 -12.65 -22.45 17.29
C MET A 374 -11.44 -23.38 17.22
N ASP A 375 -11.61 -24.52 16.57
CA ASP A 375 -10.50 -25.40 16.25
C ASP A 375 -9.72 -24.88 15.04
N ARG A 376 -8.40 -24.81 15.16
CA ARG A 376 -7.48 -24.39 14.12
C ARG A 376 -6.59 -25.54 13.67
N VAL A 377 -6.41 -25.67 12.38
CA VAL A 377 -5.48 -26.60 11.75
C VAL A 377 -4.33 -25.80 11.18
N VAL A 378 -3.12 -26.02 11.67
CA VAL A 378 -1.92 -25.28 11.27
C VAL A 378 -1.29 -25.84 10.00
N GLY A 379 -1.51 -27.13 9.71
CA GLY A 379 -1.02 -27.79 8.49
C GLY A 379 0.52 -27.86 8.42
N ASN A 380 1.06 -27.54 7.26
CA ASN A 380 2.50 -27.63 6.99
C ASN A 380 3.37 -26.67 7.81
N GLN A 381 2.78 -25.64 8.40
CA GLN A 381 3.51 -24.67 9.23
C GLN A 381 3.80 -25.19 10.65
N SER A 382 3.36 -26.41 11.00
CA SER A 382 3.63 -27.03 12.30
C SER A 382 4.99 -27.73 12.39
N GLY A 383 5.76 -27.77 11.31
CA GLY A 383 7.08 -28.38 11.27
C GLY A 383 8.17 -27.51 11.92
N ARG A 384 9.25 -28.16 12.38
CA ARG A 384 10.45 -27.44 12.85
C ARG A 384 11.27 -26.99 11.65
N ASP A 385 11.54 -25.70 11.62
CA ASP A 385 12.43 -25.05 10.65
C ASP A 385 13.51 -24.25 11.40
N TRP A 386 14.54 -23.80 10.67
CA TRP A 386 15.57 -22.94 11.24
C TRP A 386 14.98 -21.62 11.80
N PHE A 387 13.90 -21.12 11.18
CA PHE A 387 13.18 -19.92 11.63
C PHE A 387 11.96 -20.22 12.51
N ARG A 388 11.62 -21.50 12.71
CA ARG A 388 10.61 -22.00 13.67
C ARG A 388 11.28 -22.95 14.67
N PRO A 389 12.17 -22.45 15.52
CA PRO A 389 12.90 -23.33 16.45
C PRO A 389 11.98 -23.96 17.50
N ASN A 390 10.85 -23.32 17.79
CA ASN A 390 9.79 -23.79 18.65
C ASN A 390 8.47 -23.89 17.85
N PRO A 391 8.24 -24.99 17.09
CA PRO A 391 7.13 -25.07 16.16
C PRO A 391 5.77 -25.09 16.88
N PRO A 392 4.71 -24.58 16.21
CA PRO A 392 3.36 -24.66 16.72
C PRO A 392 2.80 -26.10 16.70
N LEU A 393 1.72 -26.30 17.44
CA LEU A 393 0.96 -27.56 17.40
C LEU A 393 0.22 -27.67 16.06
N PRO A 394 0.09 -28.89 15.46
CA PRO A 394 -0.60 -29.08 14.18
C PRO A 394 -2.11 -28.80 14.24
N ARG A 395 -2.70 -28.92 15.42
CA ARG A 395 -4.08 -28.56 15.73
C ARG A 395 -4.14 -27.90 17.09
N VAL A 396 -4.98 -26.92 17.22
CA VAL A 396 -5.17 -26.20 18.48
C VAL A 396 -6.59 -25.63 18.57
N LYS A 397 -7.19 -25.67 19.74
CA LYS A 397 -8.38 -24.87 20.03
C LYS A 397 -7.94 -23.45 20.35
N TRP A 398 -8.50 -22.47 19.67
CA TRP A 398 -8.06 -21.09 19.75
C TRP A 398 -9.20 -20.14 20.10
N SER A 399 -8.96 -19.24 21.03
CA SER A 399 -9.89 -18.18 21.44
C SER A 399 -9.25 -16.80 21.25
N LEU A 400 -10.05 -15.75 21.22
CA LEU A 400 -9.57 -14.37 21.27
C LEU A 400 -8.70 -14.12 22.52
N ARG A 401 -9.00 -14.81 23.66
CA ARG A 401 -8.18 -14.70 24.88
C ARG A 401 -6.73 -15.18 24.65
N ASN A 402 -6.52 -16.19 23.83
CA ASN A 402 -5.16 -16.65 23.50
C ASN A 402 -4.36 -15.56 22.75
N ASN A 403 -4.98 -14.85 21.79
CA ASN A 403 -4.33 -13.69 21.13
C ASN A 403 -3.93 -12.65 22.18
N VAL A 404 -4.86 -12.30 23.07
CA VAL A 404 -4.62 -11.32 24.15
C VAL A 404 -3.45 -11.76 25.03
N ASN A 405 -3.43 -13.02 25.47
CA ASN A 405 -2.38 -13.53 26.36
C ASN A 405 -1.00 -13.52 25.68
N MET A 406 -0.92 -14.04 24.46
CA MET A 406 0.35 -14.18 23.75
C MET A 406 0.96 -12.84 23.37
N GLN A 407 0.16 -11.95 22.77
CA GLN A 407 0.63 -10.61 22.42
C GLN A 407 1.05 -9.83 23.67
N GLN A 408 0.22 -9.83 24.71
CA GLN A 408 0.51 -9.10 25.94
C GLN A 408 1.78 -9.61 26.63
N SER A 409 1.94 -10.95 26.74
CA SER A 409 3.15 -11.55 27.31
C SER A 409 4.41 -11.14 26.57
N ALA A 410 4.41 -11.26 25.24
CA ALA A 410 5.57 -10.90 24.42
C ALA A 410 5.85 -9.40 24.47
N LEU A 411 4.83 -8.54 24.46
CA LEU A 411 5.01 -7.09 24.57
C LEU A 411 5.59 -6.67 25.92
N LEU A 412 5.17 -7.31 27.01
CA LEU A 412 5.74 -7.04 28.34
C LEU A 412 7.21 -7.41 28.39
N LEU A 413 7.60 -8.54 27.78
CA LEU A 413 8.98 -8.97 27.66
C LEU A 413 9.81 -8.02 26.79
N ALA A 414 9.29 -7.60 25.63
CA ALA A 414 9.95 -6.63 24.76
C ALA A 414 10.16 -5.27 25.43
N MET A 415 9.12 -4.75 26.08
CA MET A 415 9.18 -3.47 26.78
C MET A 415 10.11 -3.53 28.01
N SER A 416 10.15 -4.65 28.73
CA SER A 416 11.11 -4.86 29.82
C SER A 416 12.55 -4.86 29.29
N TYR A 417 12.81 -5.57 28.19
CA TYR A 417 14.13 -5.58 27.57
C TYR A 417 14.58 -4.17 27.12
N VAL A 418 13.65 -3.39 26.54
CA VAL A 418 13.93 -1.99 26.19
C VAL A 418 14.14 -1.14 27.46
N ALA A 419 13.40 -1.37 28.52
CA ALA A 419 13.55 -0.64 29.80
C ALA A 419 14.90 -0.88 30.44
N ASP A 420 15.37 -2.13 30.45
CA ASP A 420 16.67 -2.52 31.01
C ASP A 420 17.85 -2.05 30.15
N ASN A 421 17.63 -1.88 28.84
CA ASN A 421 18.62 -1.47 27.86
C ASN A 421 18.37 -0.07 27.29
N LYS A 422 17.64 0.79 27.99
CA LYS A 422 17.19 2.10 27.55
C LYS A 422 18.34 2.93 26.95
N ASP A 423 19.47 2.98 27.60
CA ASP A 423 20.62 3.80 27.18
C ASP A 423 21.21 3.26 25.86
N LYS A 424 21.28 1.94 25.68
CA LYS A 424 21.68 1.29 24.40
C LYS A 424 20.78 1.74 23.26
N PHE A 425 19.46 1.62 23.43
CA PHE A 425 18.49 1.95 22.37
C PHE A 425 18.48 3.44 22.02
N LEU A 426 18.53 4.33 23.01
CA LEU A 426 18.63 5.77 22.77
C LEU A 426 19.96 6.17 22.14
N ASN A 427 21.07 5.55 22.55
CA ASN A 427 22.37 5.77 21.92
C ASN A 427 22.40 5.29 20.45
N ASN A 428 21.82 4.12 20.18
CA ASN A 428 21.70 3.61 18.82
C ASN A 428 20.82 4.51 17.94
N PHE A 429 19.73 5.03 18.49
CA PHE A 429 18.86 6.00 17.78
C PHE A 429 19.66 7.26 17.38
N TYR A 430 20.41 7.85 18.32
CA TYR A 430 21.30 8.97 18.03
C TYR A 430 22.40 8.62 17.02
N LEU A 431 23.04 7.45 17.16
CA LEU A 431 24.09 6.99 16.26
C LEU A 431 23.58 6.76 14.83
N LYS A 432 22.42 6.13 14.67
CA LYS A 432 21.76 5.97 13.36
C LYS A 432 21.46 7.33 12.71
N SER A 433 20.99 8.29 13.50
CA SER A 433 20.75 9.67 13.04
C SER A 433 22.05 10.36 12.60
N LYS A 434 23.15 10.19 13.35
CA LYS A 434 24.48 10.69 12.94
C LYS A 434 24.95 10.07 11.62
N ARG A 435 24.80 8.76 11.48
CA ARG A 435 25.16 8.03 10.25
C ARG A 435 24.33 8.50 9.05
N SER A 436 23.05 8.77 9.27
CA SER A 436 22.15 9.32 8.24
C SER A 436 22.59 10.71 7.78
N VAL A 437 23.01 11.59 8.70
CA VAL A 437 23.57 12.90 8.34
C VAL A 437 24.92 12.77 7.62
N ALA A 438 25.81 11.89 8.10
CA ALA A 438 27.12 11.68 7.48
C ALA A 438 27.04 11.05 6.08
N LYS A 439 25.93 10.35 5.79
CA LYS A 439 25.71 9.57 4.57
C LYS A 439 25.95 10.37 3.29
N ALA A 440 25.60 11.65 3.23
CA ALA A 440 25.83 12.52 2.07
C ALA A 440 27.27 12.51 1.55
N LYS A 441 28.25 12.31 2.46
CA LYS A 441 29.68 12.28 2.17
C LYS A 441 30.32 10.89 2.21
N THR A 442 29.71 9.94 2.93
CA THR A 442 30.29 8.60 3.12
C THR A 442 29.71 7.54 2.18
N GLU A 443 28.44 7.63 1.86
CA GLU A 443 27.71 6.66 1.03
C GLU A 443 27.13 7.30 -0.24
N GLY A 444 26.84 8.62 -0.20
CA GLY A 444 26.14 9.34 -1.25
C GLY A 444 24.66 8.92 -1.39
N PRO A 445 23.90 9.58 -2.27
CA PRO A 445 24.26 10.80 -2.99
C PRO A 445 24.40 12.00 -2.05
N ALA A 446 24.97 13.12 -2.55
CA ALA A 446 25.03 14.38 -1.82
C ALA A 446 23.65 15.07 -1.75
N ALA A 447 22.88 14.98 -2.82
CA ALA A 447 21.55 15.57 -2.91
C ALA A 447 20.70 14.96 -4.05
N TYR A 448 19.37 15.23 -3.98
CA TYR A 448 18.46 15.15 -5.13
C TYR A 448 18.02 16.56 -5.53
N VAL A 449 17.97 16.83 -6.84
CA VAL A 449 17.57 18.15 -7.37
C VAL A 449 16.36 18.02 -8.28
N LEU A 450 15.35 18.83 -8.03
CA LEU A 450 14.23 19.07 -8.91
C LEU A 450 14.48 20.45 -9.57
N PRO A 451 14.75 20.49 -10.89
CA PRO A 451 15.14 21.72 -11.58
C PRO A 451 14.05 22.79 -11.58
N ALA A 452 14.44 24.06 -11.57
CA ALA A 452 13.49 25.19 -11.59
C ALA A 452 12.71 25.31 -12.90
N ASP A 453 13.19 24.68 -13.98
CA ASP A 453 12.54 24.61 -15.29
C ASP A 453 11.71 23.34 -15.48
N GLU A 454 11.26 22.71 -14.39
CA GLU A 454 10.35 21.58 -14.45
C GLU A 454 9.05 21.97 -15.19
N THR A 455 8.65 21.10 -16.11
CA THR A 455 7.47 21.34 -16.98
C THR A 455 6.16 20.97 -16.30
N ARG A 456 6.22 20.26 -15.15
CA ARG A 456 5.09 19.81 -14.32
C ARG A 456 5.24 20.33 -12.90
N PRO A 457 5.15 21.66 -12.70
CA PRO A 457 5.46 22.28 -11.43
C PRO A 457 4.49 21.90 -10.30
N THR A 458 3.22 21.58 -10.61
CA THR A 458 2.24 21.17 -9.61
C THR A 458 2.55 19.76 -9.08
N GLU A 459 2.94 18.83 -9.95
CA GLU A 459 3.35 17.48 -9.56
C GLU A 459 4.69 17.48 -8.79
N ALA A 460 5.62 18.35 -9.19
CA ALA A 460 6.86 18.55 -8.45
C ALA A 460 6.60 19.11 -7.04
N ALA A 461 5.68 20.07 -6.90
CA ALA A 461 5.28 20.61 -5.62
C ALA A 461 4.62 19.55 -4.73
N ASP A 462 3.76 18.69 -5.29
CA ASP A 462 3.14 17.58 -4.59
C ASP A 462 4.18 16.56 -4.11
N LEU A 463 5.16 16.19 -4.93
CA LEU A 463 6.26 15.30 -4.52
C LEU A 463 7.07 15.92 -3.39
N LEU A 464 7.41 17.19 -3.48
CA LEU A 464 8.17 17.89 -2.44
C LEU A 464 7.38 18.01 -1.14
N ASN A 465 6.07 18.24 -1.21
CA ASN A 465 5.20 18.29 -0.04
C ASN A 465 5.07 16.90 0.61
N LEU A 466 5.01 15.82 -0.17
CA LEU A 466 5.06 14.46 0.35
C LEU A 466 6.36 14.19 1.12
N LEU A 467 7.52 14.58 0.56
CA LEU A 467 8.81 14.46 1.26
C LEU A 467 8.82 15.27 2.57
N LYS A 468 8.23 16.45 2.57
CA LYS A 468 8.10 17.27 3.81
C LYS A 468 7.15 16.63 4.82
N MET A 469 6.07 15.98 4.42
CA MET A 469 5.22 15.20 5.32
C MET A 469 5.98 14.02 5.94
N GLN A 470 6.97 13.47 5.23
CA GLN A 470 7.93 12.48 5.75
C GLN A 470 9.03 13.09 6.64
N GLY A 471 8.96 14.37 6.98
CA GLY A 471 9.99 15.04 7.76
C GLY A 471 11.29 15.32 7.01
N VAL A 472 11.34 15.09 5.69
CA VAL A 472 12.50 15.40 4.86
C VAL A 472 12.57 16.90 4.58
N GLU A 473 13.71 17.50 4.85
CA GLU A 473 13.95 18.92 4.58
C GLU A 473 14.16 19.17 3.09
N VAL A 474 13.47 20.17 2.58
CA VAL A 474 13.60 20.65 1.21
C VAL A 474 14.15 22.07 1.21
N GLN A 475 15.16 22.31 0.40
CA GLN A 475 15.81 23.60 0.25
C GLN A 475 15.65 24.14 -1.17
N ARG A 476 15.93 25.42 -1.36
CA ARG A 476 15.86 26.09 -2.66
C ARG A 476 17.17 26.79 -2.95
N LEU A 477 17.73 26.59 -4.17
CA LEU A 477 18.94 27.28 -4.61
C LEU A 477 18.72 28.78 -4.72
N ASN A 478 19.65 29.58 -4.14
CA ASN A 478 19.62 31.04 -4.22
C ASN A 478 20.27 31.59 -5.50
N SER A 479 21.16 30.81 -6.13
CA SER A 479 21.90 31.16 -7.35
C SER A 479 22.06 29.93 -8.26
N ASP A 480 22.42 30.14 -9.50
CA ASP A 480 22.77 29.10 -10.44
C ASP A 480 23.94 28.27 -9.92
N LEU A 481 23.88 26.96 -10.09
CA LEU A 481 24.87 26.00 -9.65
C LEU A 481 25.25 25.05 -10.78
N GLU A 482 26.56 24.84 -10.97
CA GLU A 482 27.10 23.83 -11.87
C GLU A 482 27.83 22.75 -11.07
N VAL A 483 27.40 21.51 -11.24
CA VAL A 483 27.98 20.29 -10.67
C VAL A 483 28.20 19.27 -11.79
N LYS A 484 28.82 18.14 -11.49
CA LYS A 484 29.13 17.10 -12.49
C LYS A 484 27.87 16.55 -13.20
N GLU A 485 26.75 16.48 -12.50
CA GLU A 485 25.48 15.93 -13.01
C GLU A 485 24.65 16.94 -13.79
N GLY A 486 25.03 18.22 -13.80
CA GLY A 486 24.35 19.24 -14.60
C GLY A 486 24.43 20.66 -14.08
N LYS A 487 23.70 21.53 -14.78
CA LYS A 487 23.54 22.93 -14.40
C LYS A 487 22.13 23.17 -13.91
N PHE A 488 22.02 23.73 -12.71
CA PHE A 488 20.75 24.01 -12.05
C PHE A 488 20.60 25.50 -11.85
N LYS A 489 19.46 26.05 -12.24
CA LYS A 489 19.16 27.47 -12.09
C LYS A 489 18.76 27.80 -10.64
N ALA A 490 18.95 29.04 -10.27
CA ALA A 490 18.38 29.61 -9.06
C ALA A 490 16.88 29.28 -8.99
N GLY A 491 16.40 28.91 -7.81
CA GLY A 491 15.02 28.45 -7.61
C GLY A 491 14.81 26.95 -7.74
N SER A 492 15.78 26.16 -8.20
CA SER A 492 15.71 24.69 -8.14
C SER A 492 15.57 24.21 -6.72
N TYR A 493 14.74 23.18 -6.50
CA TYR A 493 14.58 22.56 -5.19
C TYR A 493 15.64 21.48 -4.98
N VAL A 494 16.15 21.41 -3.75
CA VAL A 494 17.21 20.47 -3.37
C VAL A 494 16.82 19.73 -2.10
N VAL A 495 16.88 18.42 -2.16
CA VAL A 495 16.84 17.54 -1.00
C VAL A 495 18.27 17.18 -0.67
N ARG A 496 18.88 17.90 0.28
CA ARG A 496 20.25 17.61 0.77
C ARG A 496 20.22 16.30 1.55
N MET A 497 21.26 15.49 1.41
CA MET A 497 21.34 14.20 2.07
C MET A 497 22.10 14.24 3.41
N ASP A 498 22.66 15.39 3.79
CA ASP A 498 23.25 15.64 5.11
C ASP A 498 22.19 16.06 6.14
N GLN A 499 21.10 15.30 6.19
CA GLN A 499 19.97 15.51 7.08
C GLN A 499 19.54 14.21 7.78
N PRO A 500 18.81 14.27 8.93
CA PRO A 500 18.46 13.09 9.72
C PRO A 500 17.70 11.99 8.97
N TYR A 501 16.80 12.37 8.05
CA TYR A 501 15.94 11.44 7.32
C TYR A 501 16.38 11.22 5.87
N SER A 502 17.69 11.35 5.61
CA SER A 502 18.28 11.08 4.29
C SER A 502 18.01 9.65 3.81
N ARG A 503 18.00 8.65 4.70
CA ARG A 503 17.71 7.27 4.34
C ARG A 503 16.28 7.10 3.83
N MET A 504 15.32 7.80 4.45
CA MET A 504 13.93 7.82 3.95
C MET A 504 13.83 8.53 2.60
N ALA A 505 14.56 9.63 2.40
CA ALA A 505 14.62 10.31 1.11
C ALA A 505 15.15 9.39 0.00
N ASP A 506 16.22 8.62 0.25
CA ASP A 506 16.72 7.62 -0.70
C ASP A 506 15.69 6.53 -0.97
N MET A 507 15.03 6.00 0.08
CA MET A 507 14.00 4.98 -0.12
C MET A 507 12.89 5.42 -1.06
N LEU A 508 12.57 6.73 -1.09
CA LEU A 508 11.51 7.28 -1.94
C LEU A 508 11.98 7.73 -3.33
N LEU A 509 13.23 8.20 -3.44
CA LEU A 509 13.72 8.87 -4.65
C LEU A 509 14.72 8.05 -5.46
N ASP A 510 15.48 7.15 -4.84
CA ASP A 510 16.47 6.34 -5.55
C ASP A 510 15.83 5.15 -6.26
N THR A 511 16.55 4.62 -7.23
CA THR A 511 16.19 3.40 -7.94
C THR A 511 16.33 2.19 -7.02
N GLN A 512 15.34 1.31 -7.01
CA GLN A 512 15.35 0.05 -6.27
C GLN A 512 15.66 -1.10 -7.24
N TYR A 513 16.53 -2.02 -6.85
CA TYR A 513 16.86 -3.21 -7.64
C TYR A 513 16.70 -4.47 -6.79
N TYR A 514 15.54 -5.11 -6.90
CA TYR A 514 15.29 -6.38 -6.24
C TYR A 514 15.92 -7.52 -7.03
N ASN A 515 16.77 -8.32 -6.40
CA ASN A 515 17.44 -9.44 -7.08
C ASN A 515 16.47 -10.61 -7.26
N VAL A 516 16.28 -11.06 -8.50
CA VAL A 516 15.37 -12.17 -8.85
C VAL A 516 15.75 -13.52 -8.23
N ASN A 517 16.99 -13.67 -7.74
CA ASN A 517 17.46 -14.88 -7.03
C ASN A 517 17.18 -14.83 -5.52
N ASP A 518 16.76 -13.68 -5.00
CA ASP A 518 16.31 -13.56 -3.62
C ASP A 518 14.94 -14.23 -3.41
N PRO A 519 14.51 -14.46 -2.18
CA PRO A 519 13.18 -14.97 -1.90
C PRO A 519 12.09 -14.18 -2.62
N ARG A 520 10.95 -14.82 -2.91
CA ARG A 520 9.80 -14.14 -3.51
C ARG A 520 9.46 -12.89 -2.70
N PRO A 521 9.31 -11.72 -3.36
CA PRO A 521 8.99 -10.51 -2.65
C PRO A 521 7.61 -10.57 -1.99
N TYR A 522 7.52 -9.96 -0.83
CA TYR A 522 6.29 -9.84 -0.06
C TYR A 522 5.30 -8.85 -0.73
N ASP A 523 5.81 -7.72 -1.22
CA ASP A 523 5.02 -6.66 -1.85
C ASP A 523 5.74 -6.08 -3.08
N ASP A 524 5.41 -4.84 -3.49
CA ASP A 524 6.04 -4.13 -4.60
C ASP A 524 7.56 -4.11 -4.45
N THR A 525 8.26 -4.35 -5.55
CA THR A 525 9.73 -4.42 -5.57
C THR A 525 10.38 -3.13 -6.00
N GLY A 526 9.65 -2.25 -6.70
CA GLY A 526 10.15 -1.00 -7.23
C GLY A 526 9.14 0.11 -7.15
N TRP A 527 9.68 1.26 -6.78
CA TRP A 527 8.97 2.53 -6.76
C TRP A 527 10.02 3.60 -6.94
N THR A 528 10.03 4.56 -7.57
CA THR A 528 10.93 5.69 -7.66
C THR A 528 10.06 6.89 -7.97
N LEU A 529 9.75 7.67 -6.94
CA LEU A 529 8.64 8.62 -7.00
C LEU A 529 8.84 9.73 -8.05
N GLY A 530 10.09 10.12 -8.35
CA GLY A 530 10.36 11.05 -9.43
C GLY A 530 9.79 10.56 -10.78
N PRO A 531 10.26 9.44 -11.33
CA PRO A 531 9.73 8.84 -12.56
C PRO A 531 8.24 8.49 -12.49
N LEU A 532 7.74 7.91 -11.37
CA LEU A 532 6.32 7.56 -11.23
C LEU A 532 5.39 8.77 -11.24
N ARG A 533 5.88 9.94 -10.82
CA ARG A 533 5.15 11.22 -10.90
C ARG A 533 5.45 11.99 -12.17
N ASN A 534 6.29 11.43 -13.05
CA ASN A 534 6.78 12.06 -14.27
C ASN A 534 7.43 13.44 -13.99
N VAL A 535 8.18 13.51 -12.89
CA VAL A 535 8.90 14.70 -12.40
C VAL A 535 10.40 14.48 -12.52
N LYS A 536 11.10 15.42 -13.11
CA LYS A 536 12.55 15.34 -13.25
C LYS A 536 13.23 15.45 -11.90
N THR A 537 13.87 14.36 -11.49
CA THR A 537 14.62 14.28 -10.24
C THR A 537 16.04 13.84 -10.57
N VAL A 538 17.03 14.68 -10.27
CA VAL A 538 18.43 14.43 -10.57
C VAL A 538 19.17 14.02 -9.31
N ARG A 539 19.73 12.81 -9.31
CA ARG A 539 20.59 12.29 -8.25
C ARG A 539 22.00 12.86 -8.38
N VAL A 540 22.40 13.71 -7.43
CA VAL A 540 23.69 14.42 -7.46
C VAL A 540 24.66 13.77 -6.47
N LYS A 541 25.82 13.32 -6.99
CA LYS A 541 26.93 12.77 -6.20
C LYS A 541 27.98 13.80 -5.87
N ASP A 542 28.07 14.88 -6.66
CA ASP A 542 29.07 15.94 -6.47
C ASP A 542 28.79 16.70 -5.15
N GLU A 543 29.68 16.53 -4.17
CA GLU A 543 29.56 17.16 -2.84
C GLU A 543 29.56 18.70 -2.91
N LYS A 544 30.03 19.31 -4.00
CA LYS A 544 29.98 20.76 -4.21
C LYS A 544 28.59 21.35 -3.99
N ILE A 545 27.52 20.55 -4.22
CA ILE A 545 26.14 20.99 -3.98
C ILE A 545 25.89 21.32 -2.50
N LEU A 546 26.59 20.67 -1.58
CA LEU A 546 26.43 20.90 -0.14
C LEU A 546 26.97 22.27 0.31
N ASP A 547 27.88 22.86 -0.48
CA ASP A 547 28.46 24.18 -0.20
C ASP A 547 27.65 25.33 -0.85
N ALA A 548 26.64 25.01 -1.68
CA ALA A 548 25.85 26.01 -2.37
C ALA A 548 24.92 26.78 -1.41
N ALA A 549 24.76 28.07 -1.70
CA ALA A 549 23.82 28.90 -0.94
C ALA A 549 22.36 28.50 -1.21
N MET A 550 21.68 28.11 -0.17
CA MET A 550 20.29 27.62 -0.22
C MET A 550 19.46 28.18 0.94
N ALA A 551 18.17 28.24 0.74
CA ALA A 551 17.20 28.57 1.80
C ALA A 551 16.29 27.35 2.07
N VAL A 552 16.07 27.04 3.36
CA VAL A 552 15.11 25.99 3.76
C VAL A 552 13.70 26.45 3.40
N THR A 553 12.91 25.58 2.79
CA THR A 553 11.53 25.86 2.39
C THR A 553 10.58 25.56 3.56
N ASN A 554 10.09 26.61 4.20
CA ASN A 554 9.11 26.50 5.29
C ASN A 554 7.68 26.41 4.74
N GLY A 555 6.83 25.63 5.42
CA GLY A 555 5.42 25.43 5.02
C GLY A 555 5.24 24.67 3.71
N PRO A 556 3.99 24.49 3.23
CA PRO A 556 3.70 23.82 1.96
C PRO A 556 4.22 24.58 0.76
N ILE A 557 4.79 23.86 -0.20
CA ILE A 557 5.19 24.39 -1.50
C ILE A 557 3.91 24.51 -2.35
N LYS A 558 3.64 25.72 -2.84
CA LYS A 558 2.47 26.03 -3.67
C LYS A 558 2.92 26.64 -4.99
N VAL A 559 2.30 26.17 -6.06
CA VAL A 559 2.43 26.79 -7.39
C VAL A 559 1.24 27.70 -7.59
N THR A 560 1.51 28.96 -7.92
CA THR A 560 0.47 29.91 -8.28
C THR A 560 0.46 30.10 -9.77
N GLY A 561 -0.67 29.85 -10.39
CA GLY A 561 -0.84 30.06 -11.82
C GLY A 561 -0.89 31.56 -12.15
N LYS A 562 -0.67 31.87 -13.43
CA LYS A 562 -0.66 33.25 -13.92
C LYS A 562 -1.28 33.35 -15.30
N ILE A 563 -1.71 34.57 -15.67
CA ILE A 563 -2.06 34.89 -17.03
C ILE A 563 -0.93 35.72 -17.63
N ASP A 564 -0.42 35.28 -18.78
CA ASP A 564 0.54 36.03 -19.58
C ASP A 564 -0.14 36.58 -20.84
N GLY A 565 0.11 37.86 -21.13
CA GLY A 565 -0.50 38.54 -22.26
C GLY A 565 -1.83 39.25 -21.92
N ALA A 566 -2.29 40.06 -22.87
CA ALA A 566 -3.52 40.87 -22.74
C ALA A 566 -4.53 40.61 -23.89
N GLY A 567 -4.27 39.56 -24.71
CA GLY A 567 -5.10 39.24 -25.85
C GLY A 567 -6.53 38.83 -25.44
N LYS A 568 -7.50 39.12 -26.33
CA LYS A 568 -8.92 38.91 -26.03
C LYS A 568 -9.62 37.89 -26.90
N ALA A 569 -8.93 37.27 -27.86
CA ALA A 569 -9.53 36.32 -28.77
C ALA A 569 -9.61 34.89 -28.20
N ALA A 570 -8.56 34.47 -27.46
CA ALA A 570 -8.54 33.16 -26.81
C ALA A 570 -7.55 33.11 -25.64
N TRP A 571 -7.74 32.11 -24.76
CA TRP A 571 -6.88 31.75 -23.65
C TRP A 571 -6.34 30.33 -23.87
N LEU A 572 -5.01 30.22 -23.85
CA LEU A 572 -4.31 28.97 -24.12
C LEU A 572 -3.75 28.40 -22.82
N VAL A 573 -4.00 27.13 -22.56
CA VAL A 573 -3.43 26.39 -21.43
C VAL A 573 -2.62 25.24 -21.99
N ASN A 574 -1.30 25.24 -21.77
CA ASN A 574 -0.45 24.16 -22.25
C ASN A 574 -0.75 22.85 -21.52
N HIS A 575 -0.91 21.77 -22.26
CA HIS A 575 -1.10 20.43 -21.68
C HIS A 575 0.27 19.81 -21.39
N THR A 576 0.55 19.57 -20.11
CA THR A 576 1.84 19.04 -19.63
C THR A 576 1.70 17.66 -18.97
N GLY A 577 0.51 17.06 -19.03
CA GLY A 577 0.21 15.79 -18.39
C GLY A 577 -0.04 15.91 -16.88
N GLU A 578 -0.27 17.14 -16.35
CA GLU A 578 -0.64 17.38 -14.96
C GLU A 578 -2.13 17.17 -14.73
N SER A 579 -2.51 16.63 -13.58
CA SER A 579 -3.91 16.42 -13.18
C SER A 579 -4.73 17.72 -13.10
N ALA A 580 -4.07 18.84 -12.86
CA ALA A 580 -4.66 20.19 -12.85
C ALA A 580 -5.41 20.55 -14.15
N ILE A 581 -4.99 19.98 -15.29
CA ILE A 581 -5.65 20.16 -16.60
C ILE A 581 -7.08 19.59 -16.57
N ALA A 582 -7.25 18.40 -16.03
CA ALA A 582 -8.58 17.79 -15.88
C ALA A 582 -9.42 18.55 -14.86
N GLN A 583 -8.83 18.96 -13.74
CA GLN A 583 -9.53 19.77 -12.73
C GLN A 583 -10.07 21.07 -13.33
N LEU A 584 -9.26 21.78 -14.12
CA LEU A 584 -9.68 23.02 -14.78
C LEU A 584 -10.91 22.81 -15.65
N ARG A 585 -10.95 21.71 -16.43
CA ARG A 585 -12.09 21.39 -17.29
C ARG A 585 -13.37 21.15 -16.50
N TYR A 586 -13.29 20.40 -15.39
CA TYR A 586 -14.47 20.11 -14.55
C TYR A 586 -14.93 21.32 -13.72
N ARG A 587 -14.03 22.19 -13.27
CA ARG A 587 -14.39 23.43 -12.56
C ARG A 587 -15.08 24.45 -13.47
N LEU A 588 -14.76 24.42 -14.77
CA LEU A 588 -15.30 25.32 -15.79
C LEU A 588 -16.19 24.58 -16.82
N LYS A 589 -17.02 23.63 -16.35
CA LYS A 589 -17.83 22.76 -17.21
C LYS A 589 -18.79 23.47 -18.18
N ASP A 590 -19.22 24.69 -17.83
CA ASP A 590 -20.11 25.54 -18.62
C ASP A 590 -19.36 26.43 -19.65
N ILE A 591 -18.02 26.48 -19.59
CA ILE A 591 -17.19 27.14 -20.58
C ILE A 591 -16.81 26.13 -21.67
N LYS A 592 -16.86 26.57 -22.93
CA LYS A 592 -16.48 25.75 -24.08
C LYS A 592 -14.97 25.70 -24.22
N PHE A 593 -14.44 24.50 -24.21
CA PHE A 593 -13.00 24.21 -24.40
C PHE A 593 -12.81 23.48 -25.73
N SER A 594 -11.70 23.77 -26.40
CA SER A 594 -11.17 22.92 -27.48
C SER A 594 -9.78 22.43 -27.12
N ALA A 595 -9.40 21.22 -27.55
CA ALA A 595 -8.04 20.72 -27.50
C ALA A 595 -7.38 20.82 -28.87
N ALA A 596 -6.13 21.25 -28.92
CA ALA A 596 -5.33 21.23 -30.11
C ALA A 596 -4.90 19.80 -30.45
N GLU A 597 -5.10 19.35 -31.70
CA GLU A 597 -4.78 17.97 -32.13
C GLU A 597 -3.29 17.76 -32.41
N ALA A 598 -2.52 18.82 -32.50
CA ALA A 598 -1.08 18.81 -32.71
C ALA A 598 -0.39 19.91 -31.89
N GLY A 599 0.90 19.75 -31.64
CA GLY A 599 1.69 20.81 -31.05
C GLY A 599 1.76 22.06 -31.97
N PHE A 600 1.76 23.24 -31.38
CA PHE A 600 1.84 24.52 -32.11
C PHE A 600 2.67 25.56 -31.33
N LYS A 601 2.96 26.69 -31.96
CA LYS A 601 3.76 27.74 -31.35
C LYS A 601 3.04 29.08 -31.42
N VAL A 602 3.14 29.85 -30.34
CA VAL A 602 2.64 31.24 -30.27
C VAL A 602 3.75 32.13 -29.66
N GLY A 603 4.29 33.02 -30.43
CA GLY A 603 5.49 33.76 -30.01
C GLY A 603 6.64 32.80 -29.76
N ASP A 604 7.27 32.91 -28.61
CA ASP A 604 8.36 32.01 -28.17
C ASP A 604 7.86 30.78 -27.41
N LYS A 605 6.56 30.64 -27.13
CA LYS A 605 5.98 29.56 -26.36
C LYS A 605 5.56 28.40 -27.24
N ASN A 606 5.94 27.19 -26.86
CA ASN A 606 5.48 25.93 -27.44
C ASN A 606 4.29 25.40 -26.66
N PHE A 607 3.30 24.88 -27.36
CA PHE A 607 2.12 24.23 -26.81
C PHE A 607 2.07 22.79 -27.33
N ASN A 608 1.85 21.84 -26.44
CA ASN A 608 1.75 20.43 -26.78
C ASN A 608 0.41 20.08 -27.42
N ALA A 609 0.32 18.95 -28.10
CA ALA A 609 -0.97 18.36 -28.45
C ALA A 609 -1.81 18.18 -27.19
N GLY A 610 -3.13 18.45 -27.29
CA GLY A 610 -4.04 18.46 -26.16
C GLY A 610 -4.13 19.80 -25.41
N SER A 611 -3.27 20.76 -25.71
CA SER A 611 -3.36 22.09 -25.10
C SER A 611 -4.73 22.73 -25.35
N TYR A 612 -5.30 23.30 -24.29
CA TYR A 612 -6.60 23.92 -24.40
C TYR A 612 -6.54 25.24 -25.16
N VAL A 613 -7.48 25.40 -26.06
CA VAL A 613 -7.79 26.64 -26.78
C VAL A 613 -9.19 27.06 -26.38
N ILE A 614 -9.30 28.06 -25.50
CA ILE A 614 -10.56 28.55 -24.96
C ILE A 614 -10.88 29.87 -25.69
N LYS A 615 -11.77 29.83 -26.66
CA LYS A 615 -12.12 31.00 -27.47
C LYS A 615 -13.00 31.95 -26.67
N ALA A 616 -12.84 33.27 -26.85
CA ALA A 616 -13.75 34.23 -26.26
C ALA A 616 -15.14 34.14 -26.92
N GLU A 617 -15.14 33.94 -28.25
CA GLU A 617 -16.35 33.76 -29.05
C GLU A 617 -17.10 32.49 -28.60
N GLY A 618 -18.38 32.64 -28.33
CA GLY A 618 -19.29 31.54 -27.93
C GLY A 618 -19.16 31.12 -26.45
N ASN A 619 -18.36 31.84 -25.66
CA ASN A 619 -18.28 31.71 -24.22
C ASN A 619 -18.98 32.92 -23.52
N PRO A 620 -19.47 32.75 -22.28
CA PRO A 620 -20.18 33.80 -21.58
C PRO A 620 -19.27 34.98 -21.20
N ASP A 621 -19.85 36.18 -21.04
CA ASP A 621 -19.15 37.30 -20.45
C ASP A 621 -18.58 36.94 -19.06
N GLY A 622 -17.36 37.38 -18.77
CA GLY A 622 -16.68 37.04 -17.51
C GLY A 622 -15.91 35.69 -17.55
N ALA A 623 -15.92 34.94 -18.67
CA ALA A 623 -15.14 33.69 -18.80
C ALA A 623 -13.65 33.93 -18.52
N ALA A 624 -13.07 35.03 -18.98
CA ALA A 624 -11.68 35.42 -18.75
C ALA A 624 -11.32 35.44 -17.25
N GLN A 625 -12.14 36.10 -16.44
CA GLN A 625 -11.92 36.23 -14.98
C GLN A 625 -12.04 34.88 -14.29
N ARG A 626 -12.99 34.04 -14.70
CA ARG A 626 -13.14 32.67 -14.15
C ARG A 626 -11.96 31.79 -14.53
N ILE A 627 -11.53 31.80 -15.78
CA ILE A 627 -10.34 31.07 -16.24
C ILE A 627 -9.11 31.51 -15.44
N ALA A 628 -8.95 32.82 -15.26
CA ALA A 628 -7.84 33.39 -14.49
C ALA A 628 -7.82 32.89 -13.05
N LYS A 629 -8.97 32.95 -12.40
CA LYS A 629 -9.12 32.52 -11.01
C LYS A 629 -8.81 31.02 -10.85
N GLU A 630 -9.47 30.18 -11.63
CA GLU A 630 -9.28 28.72 -11.51
C GLU A 630 -7.86 28.27 -11.91
N ALA A 631 -7.27 28.90 -12.93
CA ALA A 631 -5.88 28.63 -13.30
C ALA A 631 -4.89 29.06 -12.21
N ALA A 632 -5.11 30.22 -11.57
CA ALA A 632 -4.28 30.67 -10.45
C ALA A 632 -4.36 29.70 -9.27
N ASP A 633 -5.57 29.25 -8.91
CA ASP A 633 -5.81 28.30 -7.83
C ASP A 633 -5.18 26.93 -8.10
N LEU A 634 -5.17 26.48 -9.37
CA LEU A 634 -4.62 25.21 -9.83
C LEU A 634 -3.13 25.25 -10.21
N GLY A 635 -2.48 26.39 -10.11
CA GLY A 635 -1.08 26.53 -10.48
C GLY A 635 -0.81 26.53 -12.00
N LEU A 636 -1.83 26.71 -12.84
CA LEU A 636 -1.73 26.63 -14.30
C LEU A 636 -1.40 27.99 -14.91
N SER A 637 -0.47 28.00 -15.87
CA SER A 637 -0.16 29.19 -16.67
C SER A 637 -1.07 29.29 -17.88
N VAL A 638 -1.72 30.47 -18.06
CA VAL A 638 -2.58 30.78 -19.20
C VAL A 638 -1.92 31.82 -20.08
N THR A 639 -1.97 31.64 -21.39
CA THR A 639 -1.51 32.66 -22.36
C THR A 639 -2.70 33.26 -23.09
N ALA A 640 -2.92 34.56 -22.89
CA ALA A 640 -3.99 35.30 -23.57
C ALA A 640 -3.51 35.82 -24.93
N VAL A 641 -4.26 35.55 -26.00
CA VAL A 641 -3.88 35.84 -27.40
C VAL A 641 -4.95 36.64 -28.13
N ASP A 642 -4.52 37.49 -29.10
CA ASP A 642 -5.43 38.28 -29.93
C ASP A 642 -5.88 37.53 -31.20
N LYS A 643 -5.31 36.37 -31.49
CA LYS A 643 -5.68 35.55 -32.62
C LYS A 643 -5.75 34.06 -32.16
N VAL A 644 -6.84 33.40 -32.51
CA VAL A 644 -6.98 31.94 -32.29
C VAL A 644 -5.87 31.23 -33.12
N PRO A 645 -5.11 30.31 -32.50
CA PRO A 645 -4.08 29.55 -33.22
C PRO A 645 -4.68 28.76 -34.41
N ASP A 646 -3.92 28.73 -35.52
CA ASP A 646 -4.27 27.95 -36.73
C ASP A 646 -3.75 26.53 -36.57
N VAL A 647 -4.50 25.72 -35.81
CA VAL A 647 -4.23 24.31 -35.53
C VAL A 647 -5.56 23.57 -35.50
N ALA A 648 -5.58 22.32 -35.98
CA ALA A 648 -6.75 21.46 -35.87
C ALA A 648 -7.15 21.30 -34.40
N GLN A 649 -8.45 21.37 -34.13
CA GLN A 649 -9.01 21.40 -32.78
C GLN A 649 -10.31 20.60 -32.74
N HIS A 650 -10.53 19.90 -31.62
CA HIS A 650 -11.83 19.31 -31.32
C HIS A 650 -12.32 19.82 -29.93
N THR A 651 -13.63 19.69 -29.73
CA THR A 651 -14.27 20.08 -28.46
C THR A 651 -13.91 19.11 -27.34
N VAL A 652 -13.62 19.64 -26.15
CA VAL A 652 -13.40 18.86 -24.92
C VAL A 652 -14.57 19.06 -23.99
N SER A 653 -15.30 17.99 -23.70
CA SER A 653 -16.42 18.00 -22.78
C SER A 653 -15.98 17.78 -21.32
N ALA A 654 -16.92 17.85 -20.38
CA ALA A 654 -16.76 17.36 -19.00
C ALA A 654 -17.69 16.15 -18.83
N PRO A 655 -17.23 14.94 -19.17
CA PRO A 655 -18.06 13.76 -19.22
C PRO A 655 -18.65 13.34 -17.88
N ARG A 656 -19.84 12.71 -17.93
CA ARG A 656 -20.45 12.06 -16.76
C ARG A 656 -19.79 10.70 -16.57
N ILE A 657 -19.22 10.49 -15.38
CA ILE A 657 -18.40 9.33 -15.08
C ILE A 657 -19.15 8.39 -14.14
N ALA A 658 -19.12 7.10 -14.44
CA ALA A 658 -19.41 6.03 -13.47
C ALA A 658 -18.12 5.28 -13.14
N LEU A 659 -17.88 5.07 -11.84
CA LEU A 659 -16.87 4.15 -11.34
C LEU A 659 -17.58 2.91 -10.79
N VAL A 660 -17.31 1.76 -11.41
CA VAL A 660 -17.98 0.49 -11.08
C VAL A 660 -17.17 -0.27 -10.05
N HIS A 661 -17.86 -0.76 -9.02
CA HIS A 661 -17.33 -1.69 -8.04
C HIS A 661 -18.05 -3.03 -8.06
N THR A 662 -17.50 -4.02 -7.36
CA THR A 662 -18.13 -5.32 -7.14
C THR A 662 -18.28 -5.60 -5.66
N TRP A 663 -19.27 -6.43 -5.30
CA TRP A 663 -19.42 -6.94 -3.93
C TRP A 663 -18.43 -8.07 -3.59
N LEU A 664 -17.54 -8.43 -4.54
CA LEU A 664 -16.49 -9.43 -4.33
C LEU A 664 -15.27 -8.84 -3.63
N ASN A 665 -14.84 -7.67 -4.06
CA ASN A 665 -13.61 -7.03 -3.59
C ASN A 665 -13.64 -5.53 -3.90
N THR A 666 -13.32 -4.69 -2.93
CA THR A 666 -13.26 -3.23 -3.03
C THR A 666 -11.87 -2.68 -2.71
N GLN A 667 -10.83 -3.52 -2.73
CA GLN A 667 -9.52 -3.15 -2.22
C GLN A 667 -8.83 -2.07 -3.06
N ASP A 668 -8.80 -2.24 -4.37
CA ASP A 668 -7.97 -1.42 -5.25
C ASP A 668 -8.71 -0.25 -5.89
N GLU A 669 -10.02 -0.37 -6.10
CA GLU A 669 -10.81 0.68 -6.74
C GLU A 669 -10.92 1.95 -5.85
N GLY A 670 -10.77 1.80 -4.56
CA GLY A 670 -10.77 2.92 -3.62
C GLY A 670 -9.64 3.93 -3.88
N TRP A 671 -8.53 3.52 -4.48
CA TRP A 671 -7.47 4.44 -4.92
C TRP A 671 -7.96 5.39 -6.01
N TYR A 672 -8.85 4.95 -6.88
CA TYR A 672 -9.51 5.81 -7.88
C TYR A 672 -10.43 6.80 -7.20
N ARG A 673 -11.26 6.34 -6.26
CA ARG A 673 -12.21 7.22 -5.55
C ARG A 673 -11.51 8.33 -4.79
N ILE A 674 -10.42 8.02 -4.07
CA ILE A 674 -9.69 9.03 -3.30
C ILE A 674 -9.07 10.09 -4.22
N GLU A 675 -8.57 9.68 -5.41
CA GLU A 675 -8.01 10.64 -6.37
C GLU A 675 -9.09 11.52 -6.99
N PHE A 676 -10.22 10.93 -7.39
CA PHE A 676 -11.34 11.71 -7.93
C PHE A 676 -11.88 12.70 -6.89
N ASP A 677 -12.04 12.27 -5.64
CA ASP A 677 -12.48 13.15 -4.53
C ASP A 677 -11.46 14.29 -4.28
N ARG A 678 -10.16 13.99 -4.23
CA ARG A 678 -9.09 14.99 -4.05
C ARG A 678 -9.01 16.00 -5.18
N LEU A 679 -9.17 15.56 -6.42
CA LEU A 679 -9.15 16.40 -7.60
C LEU A 679 -10.47 17.14 -7.81
N GLY A 680 -11.52 16.82 -7.06
CA GLY A 680 -12.86 17.40 -7.21
C GLY A 680 -13.51 17.06 -8.55
N ILE A 681 -13.19 15.88 -9.10
CA ILE A 681 -13.77 15.36 -10.33
C ILE A 681 -15.00 14.53 -9.96
N PRO A 682 -16.20 14.92 -10.38
CA PRO A 682 -17.43 14.23 -10.02
C PRO A 682 -17.55 12.89 -10.71
N TYR A 683 -18.06 11.89 -10.00
CA TYR A 683 -18.39 10.57 -10.50
C TYR A 683 -19.56 9.97 -9.72
N ASP A 684 -20.27 9.04 -10.34
CA ASP A 684 -21.20 8.17 -9.65
C ASP A 684 -20.52 6.84 -9.33
N TYR A 685 -20.63 6.41 -8.08
CA TYR A 685 -20.10 5.12 -7.63
C TYR A 685 -21.24 4.11 -7.66
N ILE A 686 -21.14 3.12 -8.55
CA ILE A 686 -22.21 2.16 -8.82
C ILE A 686 -21.71 0.73 -8.75
N SER A 687 -22.58 -0.19 -8.30
CA SER A 687 -22.25 -1.60 -8.25
C SER A 687 -22.35 -2.28 -9.63
N ASP A 688 -21.66 -3.40 -9.78
CA ASP A 688 -21.80 -4.32 -10.91
C ASP A 688 -23.26 -4.78 -11.10
N GLN A 689 -24.02 -4.93 -10.01
CA GLN A 689 -25.44 -5.24 -10.03
C GLN A 689 -26.28 -4.09 -10.63
N ASP A 690 -25.91 -2.82 -10.35
CA ASP A 690 -26.60 -1.65 -10.92
C ASP A 690 -26.38 -1.55 -12.42
N VAL A 691 -25.18 -1.88 -12.89
CA VAL A 691 -24.90 -2.01 -14.33
C VAL A 691 -25.81 -3.07 -14.96
N GLY A 692 -25.97 -4.22 -14.30
CA GLY A 692 -26.88 -5.28 -14.76
C GLY A 692 -28.35 -4.86 -14.83
N ARG A 693 -28.79 -4.00 -13.92
CA ARG A 693 -30.17 -3.51 -13.80
C ARG A 693 -30.49 -2.30 -14.67
N THR A 694 -29.49 -1.64 -15.25
CA THR A 694 -29.64 -0.37 -15.99
C THR A 694 -29.43 -0.59 -17.50
N PRO A 695 -30.49 -0.76 -18.32
CA PRO A 695 -30.32 -1.07 -19.73
C PRO A 695 -29.79 0.11 -20.56
N ASN A 696 -30.09 1.36 -20.17
CA ASN A 696 -29.78 2.57 -20.93
C ASN A 696 -28.63 3.37 -20.25
N LEU A 697 -27.51 2.73 -20.02
CA LEU A 697 -26.35 3.35 -19.34
C LEU A 697 -25.89 4.64 -20.04
N ARG A 698 -26.01 4.73 -21.38
CA ARG A 698 -25.57 5.89 -22.16
C ARG A 698 -26.38 7.16 -21.89
N GLU A 699 -27.60 7.04 -21.42
CA GLU A 699 -28.40 8.20 -21.01
C GLU A 699 -27.85 8.88 -19.76
N LYS A 700 -27.19 8.11 -18.89
CA LYS A 700 -26.63 8.56 -17.61
C LYS A 700 -25.15 8.92 -17.71
N TYR A 701 -24.35 8.13 -18.42
CA TYR A 701 -22.90 8.18 -18.40
C TYR A 701 -22.30 8.36 -19.80
N ASP A 702 -21.17 9.00 -19.86
CA ASP A 702 -20.34 9.17 -21.04
C ASP A 702 -19.10 8.26 -20.96
N ALA A 703 -18.59 8.04 -19.74
CA ALA A 703 -17.48 7.14 -19.44
C ALA A 703 -17.82 6.23 -18.26
N ILE A 704 -17.52 4.94 -18.40
CA ILE A 704 -17.60 3.93 -17.33
C ILE A 704 -16.22 3.38 -17.09
N ILE A 705 -15.75 3.45 -15.84
CA ILE A 705 -14.45 2.93 -15.40
C ILE A 705 -14.70 1.69 -14.57
N PHE A 706 -14.08 0.59 -14.95
CA PHE A 706 -14.06 -0.64 -14.20
C PHE A 706 -12.64 -0.84 -13.63
N GLY A 707 -12.46 -0.40 -12.41
CA GLY A 707 -11.19 -0.44 -11.69
C GLY A 707 -10.70 -1.87 -11.44
N PRO A 708 -9.44 -2.07 -11.01
CA PRO A 708 -8.89 -3.40 -10.79
C PRO A 708 -9.61 -4.12 -9.63
N ILE A 709 -9.92 -5.43 -9.81
CA ILE A 709 -10.64 -6.24 -8.82
C ILE A 709 -9.85 -7.48 -8.40
N ARG A 710 -8.76 -7.81 -9.09
CA ARG A 710 -7.92 -8.99 -8.85
C ARG A 710 -8.71 -10.31 -8.92
N THR A 711 -9.59 -10.46 -9.92
CA THR A 711 -10.35 -11.69 -10.15
C THR A 711 -10.61 -11.91 -11.64
N SER A 712 -11.06 -13.10 -12.02
CA SER A 712 -11.37 -13.41 -13.43
C SER A 712 -12.64 -12.73 -13.90
N ALA A 713 -12.75 -12.49 -15.22
CA ALA A 713 -13.96 -12.00 -15.88
C ALA A 713 -15.20 -12.84 -15.53
N GLN A 714 -15.05 -14.16 -15.46
CA GLN A 714 -16.12 -15.06 -15.06
C GLN A 714 -16.61 -14.82 -13.63
N ASN A 715 -15.69 -14.57 -12.70
CA ASN A 715 -16.05 -14.26 -11.31
C ASN A 715 -16.75 -12.90 -11.21
N ILE A 716 -16.33 -11.90 -11.98
CA ILE A 716 -17.02 -10.61 -12.06
C ILE A 716 -18.46 -10.77 -12.53
N VAL A 717 -18.66 -11.52 -13.59
CA VAL A 717 -20.01 -11.76 -14.15
C VAL A 717 -20.87 -12.59 -13.19
N ARG A 718 -20.30 -13.61 -12.55
CA ARG A 718 -21.01 -14.45 -11.57
C ARG A 718 -21.27 -13.70 -10.27
N GLY A 719 -20.30 -12.91 -9.79
CA GLY A 719 -20.30 -12.23 -8.51
C GLY A 719 -20.34 -13.15 -7.31
N VAL A 720 -20.87 -12.66 -6.21
CA VAL A 720 -21.02 -13.44 -4.98
C VAL A 720 -21.98 -14.60 -5.19
N ALA A 721 -21.52 -15.84 -4.97
CA ALA A 721 -22.26 -17.06 -5.28
C ALA A 721 -23.59 -17.15 -4.52
N LYS A 722 -24.62 -17.68 -5.21
CA LYS A 722 -25.90 -18.09 -4.61
C LYS A 722 -25.90 -19.60 -4.40
N PHE A 723 -26.15 -20.07 -3.17
CA PHE A 723 -26.15 -21.49 -2.82
C PHE A 723 -27.58 -22.02 -2.65
N GLY A 724 -28.30 -22.16 -3.77
CA GLY A 724 -29.66 -22.68 -3.81
C GLY A 724 -30.75 -21.66 -3.50
N ASP A 725 -31.99 -22.01 -3.77
CA ASP A 725 -33.15 -21.10 -3.68
C ASP A 725 -33.58 -20.77 -2.25
N LYS A 726 -33.15 -21.58 -1.28
CA LYS A 726 -33.50 -21.40 0.14
C LYS A 726 -32.58 -20.46 0.90
N GLU A 727 -31.45 -20.08 0.28
CA GLU A 727 -30.53 -19.13 0.90
C GLU A 727 -31.15 -17.72 0.85
N GLY A 728 -31.38 -17.12 2.03
CA GLY A 728 -31.86 -15.75 2.15
C GLY A 728 -30.90 -14.71 1.55
N ALA A 729 -31.35 -13.48 1.35
CA ALA A 729 -30.51 -12.36 0.96
C ALA A 729 -29.41 -12.11 1.97
N ILE A 730 -28.24 -11.64 1.50
CA ILE A 730 -27.10 -11.25 2.33
C ILE A 730 -26.99 -9.73 2.25
N PRO A 731 -27.53 -8.98 3.22
CA PRO A 731 -27.59 -7.54 3.16
C PRO A 731 -26.23 -6.91 3.51
N TRP A 732 -25.89 -5.84 2.80
CA TRP A 732 -24.86 -4.89 3.19
C TRP A 732 -25.51 -3.51 3.33
N LYS A 733 -26.13 -3.22 4.44
CA LYS A 733 -26.84 -1.97 4.67
C LYS A 733 -27.01 -1.67 6.15
N LYS A 734 -27.31 -0.42 6.44
CA LYS A 734 -27.68 0.02 7.80
C LYS A 734 -28.91 -0.75 8.30
N SER A 735 -28.80 -1.25 9.54
CA SER A 735 -29.89 -1.82 10.33
C SER A 735 -29.61 -1.60 11.82
N ASP A 736 -30.52 -2.02 12.69
CA ASP A 736 -30.31 -1.96 14.15
C ASP A 736 -29.11 -2.81 14.60
N LEU A 737 -28.80 -3.89 13.88
CA LEU A 737 -27.62 -4.75 14.14
C LEU A 737 -26.35 -4.24 13.44
N THR A 738 -26.47 -3.39 12.44
CA THR A 738 -25.37 -2.91 11.60
C THR A 738 -25.43 -1.39 11.40
N PRO A 739 -25.45 -0.59 12.49
CA PRO A 739 -25.63 0.86 12.40
C PRO A 739 -24.47 1.56 11.63
N ASN A 740 -23.25 1.03 11.69
CA ASN A 740 -22.07 1.62 11.06
C ASN A 740 -22.02 1.38 9.56
N MET A 741 -22.66 0.33 9.04
CA MET A 741 -22.76 0.09 7.59
C MET A 741 -23.45 1.24 6.83
N GLY A 742 -24.25 2.07 7.49
CA GLY A 742 -24.84 3.26 6.88
C GLY A 742 -23.84 4.33 6.44
N ARG A 743 -22.55 4.19 6.80
CA ARG A 743 -21.46 5.07 6.37
C ARG A 743 -20.63 4.48 5.22
N SER A 744 -20.94 3.26 4.80
CA SER A 744 -20.28 2.62 3.67
C SER A 744 -20.53 3.42 2.37
N PRO A 745 -19.60 3.39 1.44
CA PRO A 745 -19.73 4.07 0.14
C PRO A 745 -20.96 3.64 -0.66
N ASP A 746 -21.35 2.37 -0.53
CA ASP A 746 -22.56 1.82 -1.14
C ASP A 746 -23.28 0.84 -0.19
N GLN A 747 -24.57 0.60 -0.44
CA GLN A 747 -25.43 -0.29 0.33
C GLN A 747 -26.36 -1.10 -0.59
N THR A 748 -26.62 -2.36 -0.24
CA THR A 748 -27.55 -3.23 -0.96
C THR A 748 -28.34 -4.14 -0.03
N ASP A 749 -29.54 -4.54 -0.46
CA ASP A 749 -30.32 -5.56 0.21
C ASP A 749 -29.71 -6.97 0.05
N ASP A 750 -28.94 -7.19 -1.00
CA ASP A 750 -28.35 -8.48 -1.30
C ASP A 750 -27.06 -8.34 -2.12
N ILE A 751 -25.93 -8.70 -1.50
CA ILE A 751 -24.62 -8.70 -2.19
C ILE A 751 -24.44 -9.86 -3.17
N ARG A 752 -25.36 -10.83 -3.21
CA ARG A 752 -25.25 -12.02 -4.06
C ARG A 752 -25.53 -11.70 -5.53
N GLY A 753 -24.78 -12.33 -6.39
CA GLY A 753 -24.76 -12.05 -7.84
C GLY A 753 -23.64 -11.06 -8.16
N GLY A 754 -23.50 -10.74 -9.41
CA GLY A 754 -22.51 -9.81 -9.93
C GLY A 754 -23.05 -9.09 -11.16
N LEU A 755 -22.17 -8.75 -12.10
CA LEU A 755 -22.51 -8.07 -13.34
C LEU A 755 -23.62 -8.81 -14.14
N GLY A 756 -23.58 -10.15 -14.14
CA GLY A 756 -24.48 -10.98 -14.95
C GLY A 756 -24.25 -10.82 -16.45
N ILE A 757 -24.83 -11.71 -17.25
CA ILE A 757 -24.78 -11.59 -18.71
C ILE A 757 -25.54 -10.34 -19.19
N GLN A 758 -26.60 -9.95 -18.49
CA GLN A 758 -27.33 -8.72 -18.81
C GLN A 758 -26.45 -7.47 -18.63
N GLY A 759 -25.60 -7.44 -17.60
CA GLY A 759 -24.67 -6.33 -17.41
C GLY A 759 -23.61 -6.26 -18.51
N VAL A 760 -23.11 -7.41 -18.98
CA VAL A 760 -22.21 -7.46 -20.14
C VAL A 760 -22.91 -6.89 -21.39
N ALA A 761 -24.17 -7.29 -21.64
CA ALA A 761 -24.95 -6.77 -22.76
C ALA A 761 -25.23 -5.26 -22.62
N ASN A 762 -25.51 -4.78 -21.41
CA ASN A 762 -25.74 -3.36 -21.16
C ASN A 762 -24.45 -2.54 -21.40
N ILE A 763 -23.28 -3.05 -20.98
CA ILE A 763 -21.97 -2.43 -21.28
C ILE A 763 -21.73 -2.40 -22.79
N GLN A 764 -21.97 -3.51 -23.52
CA GLN A 764 -21.81 -3.54 -24.96
C GLN A 764 -22.72 -2.51 -25.65
N SER A 765 -23.99 -2.45 -25.27
CA SER A 765 -24.95 -1.46 -25.81
C SER A 765 -24.53 -0.02 -25.49
N PHE A 766 -24.00 0.22 -24.31
CA PHE A 766 -23.45 1.51 -23.89
C PHE A 766 -22.31 1.96 -24.81
N ILE A 767 -21.35 1.06 -25.09
CA ILE A 767 -20.20 1.35 -25.96
C ILE A 767 -20.67 1.59 -27.40
N GLU A 768 -21.52 0.70 -27.94
CA GLU A 768 -22.05 0.82 -29.31
C GLU A 768 -22.82 2.14 -29.52
N ALA A 769 -23.45 2.65 -28.46
CA ALA A 769 -24.13 3.95 -28.44
C ALA A 769 -23.19 5.17 -28.26
N GLY A 770 -21.88 4.99 -28.28
CA GLY A 770 -20.88 6.07 -28.21
C GLY A 770 -20.36 6.33 -26.77
N GLY A 771 -20.43 5.36 -25.88
CA GLY A 771 -19.83 5.43 -24.54
C GLY A 771 -18.38 4.97 -24.52
N LEU A 772 -17.62 5.45 -23.56
CA LEU A 772 -16.26 5.01 -23.28
C LEU A 772 -16.26 4.00 -22.12
N PHE A 773 -15.74 2.80 -22.37
CA PHE A 773 -15.53 1.79 -21.34
C PHE A 773 -14.04 1.61 -21.06
N ILE A 774 -13.63 1.85 -19.82
CA ILE A 774 -12.23 1.75 -19.39
C ILE A 774 -12.07 0.55 -18.46
N THR A 775 -11.10 -0.32 -18.76
CA THR A 775 -10.71 -1.43 -17.88
C THR A 775 -9.24 -1.33 -17.50
N VAL A 776 -8.92 -1.78 -16.29
CA VAL A 776 -7.58 -1.66 -15.72
C VAL A 776 -7.08 -3.01 -15.21
N ALA A 777 -5.82 -3.31 -15.50
CA ALA A 777 -5.14 -4.53 -15.05
C ALA A 777 -5.95 -5.79 -15.42
N ASP A 778 -6.21 -6.69 -14.49
CA ASP A 778 -6.88 -7.97 -14.75
C ASP A 778 -8.27 -7.82 -15.37
N ASN A 779 -8.94 -6.69 -15.14
CA ASN A 779 -10.25 -6.41 -15.74
C ASN A 779 -10.23 -6.19 -17.26
N ALA A 780 -9.03 -6.02 -17.85
CA ALA A 780 -8.89 -6.03 -19.32
C ALA A 780 -9.36 -7.35 -19.94
N SER A 781 -9.40 -8.45 -19.17
CA SER A 781 -9.95 -9.72 -19.62
C SER A 781 -11.48 -9.68 -19.87
N LEU A 782 -12.23 -8.83 -19.18
CA LEU A 782 -13.69 -8.79 -19.27
C LEU A 782 -14.18 -8.49 -20.70
N PRO A 783 -13.78 -7.40 -21.36
CA PRO A 783 -14.23 -7.15 -22.72
C PRO A 783 -13.68 -8.15 -23.76
N ILE A 784 -12.55 -8.81 -23.46
CA ILE A 784 -11.93 -9.83 -24.32
C ILE A 784 -12.70 -11.14 -24.21
N ASP A 785 -12.88 -11.67 -23.00
CA ASP A 785 -13.46 -12.99 -22.73
C ASP A 785 -14.95 -13.06 -23.13
N TYR A 786 -15.65 -11.94 -23.07
CA TYR A 786 -17.06 -11.84 -23.48
C TYR A 786 -17.26 -11.28 -24.89
N GLY A 787 -16.18 -11.15 -25.68
CA GLY A 787 -16.27 -10.82 -27.12
C GLY A 787 -16.73 -9.40 -27.43
N ILE A 788 -16.67 -8.46 -26.47
CA ILE A 788 -16.97 -7.05 -26.70
C ILE A 788 -15.92 -6.43 -27.64
N VAL A 789 -14.67 -6.85 -27.47
CA VAL A 789 -13.54 -6.42 -28.32
C VAL A 789 -12.97 -7.59 -29.11
N SER A 790 -12.38 -7.28 -30.26
CA SER A 790 -11.66 -8.24 -31.10
C SER A 790 -10.25 -7.74 -31.41
N GLY A 791 -9.36 -8.66 -31.78
CA GLY A 791 -7.99 -8.32 -32.16
C GLY A 791 -7.05 -8.02 -30.97
N VAL A 792 -7.50 -8.24 -29.76
CA VAL A 792 -6.68 -8.15 -28.53
C VAL A 792 -6.84 -9.46 -27.76
N THR A 793 -5.75 -9.97 -27.21
CA THR A 793 -5.72 -11.16 -26.35
C THR A 793 -4.86 -10.94 -25.13
N VAL A 794 -5.10 -11.69 -24.05
CA VAL A 794 -4.23 -11.74 -22.87
C VAL A 794 -3.33 -12.96 -22.98
N GLN A 795 -2.03 -12.74 -22.91
CA GLN A 795 -1.02 -13.80 -22.83
C GLN A 795 -0.64 -14.06 -21.39
N ALA A 796 -0.64 -15.31 -20.96
CA ALA A 796 -0.10 -15.69 -19.65
C ALA A 796 1.43 -15.63 -19.67
N PRO A 797 2.08 -14.99 -18.71
CA PRO A 797 3.54 -14.99 -18.59
C PRO A 797 4.05 -16.39 -18.24
N ARG A 798 5.23 -16.76 -18.76
CA ARG A 798 5.90 -18.05 -18.50
C ARG A 798 7.15 -17.86 -17.66
N GLU A 799 8.00 -16.94 -18.06
CA GLU A 799 9.31 -16.66 -17.44
C GLU A 799 9.36 -15.26 -16.81
N LEU A 800 8.42 -14.40 -17.16
CA LEU A 800 8.37 -13.03 -16.62
C LEU A 800 8.22 -13.05 -15.10
N GLN A 801 9.11 -12.34 -14.43
CA GLN A 801 9.01 -11.96 -13.03
C GLN A 801 9.11 -10.44 -12.94
N ALA A 802 8.00 -9.79 -12.66
CA ALA A 802 7.82 -8.33 -12.68
C ALA A 802 6.83 -7.91 -11.59
N ARG A 803 7.18 -8.19 -10.33
CA ARG A 803 6.29 -7.97 -9.20
C ARG A 803 6.37 -6.54 -8.71
N GLY A 804 5.29 -5.77 -8.93
CA GLY A 804 5.19 -4.39 -8.46
C GLY A 804 6.44 -3.59 -8.80
N SER A 805 6.73 -3.43 -10.10
CA SER A 805 7.93 -2.77 -10.60
C SER A 805 7.58 -1.57 -11.47
N VAL A 806 8.56 -0.70 -11.69
CA VAL A 806 8.43 0.48 -12.53
C VAL A 806 9.14 0.23 -13.85
N PHE A 807 8.43 0.41 -14.95
CA PHE A 807 8.92 0.17 -16.30
C PHE A 807 8.83 1.40 -17.19
N ASN A 808 9.84 1.56 -18.05
CA ASN A 808 9.74 2.50 -19.14
C ASN A 808 8.73 2.03 -20.19
N THR A 809 7.97 2.97 -20.69
CA THR A 809 7.08 2.80 -21.83
C THR A 809 7.37 3.86 -22.89
N VAL A 810 6.97 3.58 -24.13
CA VAL A 810 7.11 4.46 -25.28
C VAL A 810 5.74 4.66 -25.92
N PHE A 811 5.39 5.90 -26.24
CA PHE A 811 4.15 6.18 -26.97
C PHE A 811 4.27 5.67 -28.40
N ALA A 812 3.49 4.63 -28.70
CA ALA A 812 3.41 4.04 -30.05
C ALA A 812 2.61 4.94 -30.99
N ASP A 813 1.64 5.68 -30.47
CA ASP A 813 0.85 6.65 -31.20
C ASP A 813 0.63 7.94 -30.40
N ARG A 814 1.43 8.94 -30.67
CA ARG A 814 1.36 10.27 -30.04
C ARG A 814 0.24 11.16 -30.57
N LYS A 815 -0.44 10.74 -31.65
CA LYS A 815 -1.60 11.44 -32.19
C LYS A 815 -2.90 11.06 -31.44
N SER A 816 -2.87 9.97 -30.67
CA SER A 816 -3.99 9.60 -29.82
C SER A 816 -4.24 10.67 -28.77
N PRO A 817 -5.48 11.09 -28.55
CA PRO A 817 -5.81 11.99 -27.45
C PRO A 817 -5.37 11.49 -26.07
N ILE A 818 -5.29 10.17 -25.86
CA ILE A 818 -4.78 9.57 -24.61
C ILE A 818 -3.31 9.99 -24.36
N ALA A 819 -2.53 10.24 -25.39
CA ALA A 819 -1.13 10.63 -25.30
C ALA A 819 -0.91 12.14 -25.11
N TYR A 820 -1.96 12.96 -25.06
CA TYR A 820 -1.83 14.40 -24.94
C TYR A 820 -1.06 14.83 -23.69
N GLY A 821 -0.18 15.81 -23.85
CA GLY A 821 0.63 16.37 -22.76
C GLY A 821 1.86 15.55 -22.37
N TYR A 822 2.08 14.39 -22.99
CA TYR A 822 3.24 13.54 -22.70
C TYR A 822 4.36 13.70 -23.74
N ASP A 823 5.58 13.44 -23.26
CA ASP A 823 6.75 13.30 -24.09
C ASP A 823 6.78 11.91 -24.77
N GLU A 824 7.93 11.49 -25.30
CA GLU A 824 8.06 10.21 -25.99
C GLU A 824 7.97 8.99 -25.07
N LYS A 825 8.44 9.14 -23.82
CA LYS A 825 8.54 8.05 -22.85
C LYS A 825 7.81 8.41 -21.55
N LEU A 826 7.34 7.38 -20.86
CA LEU A 826 6.73 7.49 -19.55
C LEU A 826 7.11 6.27 -18.71
N ALA A 827 7.41 6.48 -17.43
CA ALA A 827 7.55 5.40 -16.47
C ALA A 827 6.19 5.05 -15.89
N VAL A 828 5.85 3.76 -15.87
CA VAL A 828 4.56 3.24 -15.36
C VAL A 828 4.76 2.12 -14.37
N TYR A 829 3.85 2.00 -13.43
CA TYR A 829 3.77 0.86 -12.53
C TYR A 829 3.10 -0.33 -13.24
N PHE A 830 3.66 -1.53 -13.05
CA PHE A 830 3.09 -2.78 -13.58
C PHE A 830 3.38 -3.94 -12.62
N ASN A 831 2.40 -4.85 -12.47
CA ASN A 831 2.52 -6.01 -11.60
C ASN A 831 2.12 -7.29 -12.34
N GLN A 832 3.09 -7.92 -12.99
CA GLN A 832 3.06 -9.28 -13.55
C GLN A 832 2.06 -9.51 -14.68
N THR A 833 0.82 -9.06 -14.59
CA THR A 833 -0.29 -9.27 -15.54
C THR A 833 -1.16 -8.01 -15.67
N PRO A 834 -1.94 -7.89 -16.78
CA PRO A 834 -2.01 -8.73 -17.98
C PRO A 834 -0.93 -8.39 -19.02
N LEU A 835 -0.54 -9.36 -19.84
CA LEU A 835 0.26 -9.12 -21.05
C LEU A 835 -0.70 -8.99 -22.25
N LEU A 836 -0.94 -7.76 -22.70
CA LEU A 836 -1.83 -7.50 -23.83
C LEU A 836 -1.09 -7.70 -25.15
N GLN A 837 -1.64 -8.58 -25.99
CA GLN A 837 -1.17 -8.82 -27.36
C GLN A 837 -2.21 -8.37 -28.36
N VAL A 838 -1.79 -7.50 -29.28
CA VAL A 838 -2.66 -6.96 -30.34
C VAL A 838 -2.33 -7.66 -31.65
N ALA A 839 -3.37 -8.08 -32.36
CA ALA A 839 -3.25 -8.74 -33.66
C ALA A 839 -2.57 -7.84 -34.71
N ASN A 840 -1.67 -8.42 -35.49
CA ASN A 840 -1.05 -7.73 -36.61
C ASN A 840 -1.93 -7.85 -37.86
N PHE A 841 -2.50 -6.74 -38.28
CA PHE A 841 -3.37 -6.67 -39.47
C PHE A 841 -2.62 -6.26 -40.77
N THR A 842 -1.28 -6.32 -40.79
CA THR A 842 -0.50 -6.02 -42.01
C THR A 842 -0.58 -7.18 -43.01
N PRO A 843 -0.91 -6.94 -44.30
CA PRO A 843 -0.84 -7.97 -45.31
C PRO A 843 0.62 -8.46 -45.49
N GLY A 844 0.86 -9.76 -45.34
CA GLY A 844 2.17 -10.38 -45.61
C GLY A 844 3.00 -10.76 -44.41
N GLY A 845 2.55 -10.57 -43.16
CA GLY A 845 3.27 -10.96 -41.96
C GLY A 845 3.00 -12.41 -41.51
N GLY A 846 3.19 -13.40 -42.39
CA GLY A 846 3.15 -14.82 -42.04
C GLY A 846 4.47 -15.31 -41.45
N GLY A 847 4.71 -15.09 -40.18
CA GLY A 847 5.82 -15.70 -39.41
C GLY A 847 5.33 -16.98 -38.73
N GLY A 848 5.65 -18.14 -39.35
CA GLY A 848 5.40 -19.44 -38.77
C GLY A 848 6.20 -19.67 -37.50
N GLY A 849 5.51 -20.12 -36.46
CA GLY A 849 6.08 -20.66 -35.25
C GLY A 849 5.25 -21.82 -34.77
N GLY A 850 5.46 -23.00 -35.39
CA GLY A 850 4.94 -24.26 -34.89
C GLY A 850 5.67 -24.62 -33.60
N GLY A 851 5.01 -24.47 -32.46
CA GLY A 851 5.50 -24.96 -31.16
C GLY A 851 4.68 -26.16 -30.72
N GLN A 852 5.32 -27.31 -30.66
CA GLN A 852 4.77 -28.55 -30.09
C GLN A 852 4.24 -28.31 -28.68
N GLN A 853 3.02 -28.78 -28.44
CA GLN A 853 2.47 -28.93 -27.11
C GLN A 853 3.27 -29.95 -26.32
N ASN A 854 3.98 -29.51 -25.30
CA ASN A 854 4.43 -30.37 -24.22
C ASN A 854 3.55 -30.10 -23.00
N GLN A 855 2.71 -31.07 -22.69
CA GLN A 855 1.97 -31.12 -21.45
C GLN A 855 2.93 -31.33 -20.28
N GLY A 856 3.43 -30.30 -19.65
CA GLY A 856 4.10 -30.34 -18.37
C GLY A 856 3.10 -29.99 -17.27
N ARG A 857 2.84 -30.93 -16.37
CA ARG A 857 2.07 -30.69 -15.15
C ARG A 857 2.63 -29.49 -14.40
N PRO A 858 1.82 -28.51 -14.01
CA PRO A 858 2.28 -27.49 -13.07
C PRO A 858 2.38 -28.10 -11.68
N SER A 859 3.57 -28.13 -11.12
CA SER A 859 3.74 -28.32 -9.69
C SER A 859 3.37 -27.01 -9.00
N GLY A 860 2.09 -26.77 -8.83
CA GLY A 860 1.58 -25.67 -8.03
C GLY A 860 1.67 -26.02 -6.56
N ARG A 861 2.70 -25.60 -5.88
CA ARG A 861 2.64 -25.33 -4.45
C ARG A 861 2.23 -23.87 -4.29
N GLY A 862 0.93 -23.62 -4.32
CA GLY A 862 0.36 -22.43 -3.73
C GLY A 862 0.41 -22.61 -2.22
N GLY A 863 1.42 -22.05 -1.57
CA GLY A 863 1.44 -21.94 -0.12
C GLY A 863 0.36 -20.93 0.31
N THR A 864 -0.23 -21.15 1.47
CA THR A 864 -1.12 -20.22 2.19
C THR A 864 -0.39 -18.96 2.71
N ASP A 865 0.75 -18.64 2.12
CA ASP A 865 1.68 -17.59 2.57
C ASP A 865 1.62 -16.35 1.67
N ASP A 866 0.55 -16.20 0.88
CA ASP A 866 0.31 -14.96 0.11
C ASP A 866 -0.44 -13.97 1.01
N PRO A 867 0.21 -12.85 1.41
CA PRO A 867 -0.40 -11.85 2.29
C PRO A 867 -1.60 -11.13 1.64
N ASP A 868 -1.72 -11.21 0.31
CA ASP A 868 -2.84 -10.63 -0.44
C ASP A 868 -4.03 -11.60 -0.56
N VAL A 869 -3.90 -12.84 -0.08
CA VAL A 869 -5.00 -13.80 -0.05
C VAL A 869 -5.70 -13.73 1.28
N ILE A 870 -6.89 -13.16 1.29
CA ILE A 870 -7.80 -13.22 2.46
C ILE A 870 -7.96 -14.70 2.83
N GLN A 871 -7.59 -15.06 4.05
CA GLN A 871 -7.63 -16.43 4.55
C GLN A 871 -9.01 -17.05 4.34
N GLY A 872 -9.03 -18.21 3.67
CA GLY A 872 -10.26 -18.96 3.40
C GLY A 872 -10.64 -19.10 1.93
N ARG A 873 -9.91 -18.52 0.98
CA ARG A 873 -10.15 -18.72 -0.46
C ARG A 873 -9.27 -19.83 -1.04
N ARG A 874 -9.90 -20.74 -1.79
CA ARG A 874 -9.19 -21.76 -2.59
C ARG A 874 -8.35 -21.05 -3.67
N PRO A 875 -7.16 -21.59 -4.04
CA PRO A 875 -6.41 -21.11 -5.20
C PRO A 875 -7.28 -21.11 -6.45
N MET A 876 -7.22 -20.03 -7.23
CA MET A 876 -7.88 -19.98 -8.53
C MET A 876 -7.31 -21.05 -9.47
N GLU A 877 -8.18 -21.86 -10.07
CA GLU A 877 -7.79 -22.66 -11.22
C GLU A 877 -7.43 -21.75 -12.39
N PRO A 878 -6.36 -22.06 -13.15
CA PRO A 878 -6.04 -21.27 -14.33
C PRO A 878 -7.19 -21.35 -15.34
N PRO A 879 -7.46 -20.26 -16.07
CA PRO A 879 -8.49 -20.25 -17.08
C PRO A 879 -8.21 -21.32 -18.15
N PRO A 880 -9.24 -21.91 -18.75
CA PRO A 880 -9.06 -22.89 -19.81
C PRO A 880 -8.28 -22.26 -20.97
N ALA A 881 -7.36 -23.04 -21.52
CA ALA A 881 -6.47 -22.62 -22.61
C ALA A 881 -7.25 -22.04 -23.80
N GLY A 882 -6.80 -20.89 -24.19
CA GLY A 882 -7.14 -19.97 -25.25
C GLY A 882 -8.26 -20.28 -26.25
N ALA A 883 -9.00 -19.23 -26.55
CA ALA A 883 -9.73 -19.14 -27.82
C ALA A 883 -8.79 -19.36 -29.01
N PRO A 884 -9.24 -20.01 -30.09
CA PRO A 884 -8.38 -20.38 -31.20
C PRO A 884 -7.70 -19.15 -31.80
N ALA A 885 -6.40 -19.26 -32.04
CA ALA A 885 -5.66 -18.29 -32.82
C ALA A 885 -6.35 -18.14 -34.20
N PHE A 886 -6.50 -16.90 -34.64
CA PHE A 886 -7.09 -16.56 -35.93
C PHE A 886 -6.27 -17.29 -37.01
N ASP A 887 -6.89 -18.29 -37.66
CA ASP A 887 -6.25 -19.06 -38.71
C ASP A 887 -6.24 -18.21 -40.01
N GLY A 888 -5.06 -17.82 -40.45
CA GLY A 888 -4.79 -17.03 -41.62
C GLY A 888 -5.01 -17.76 -42.94
N GLY A 889 -6.12 -18.50 -43.13
CA GLY A 889 -6.47 -19.15 -44.39
C GLY A 889 -6.59 -18.17 -45.56
N PRO A 890 -6.66 -18.64 -46.83
CA PRO A 890 -6.63 -17.83 -48.03
C PRO A 890 -7.69 -16.69 -48.09
N ASN A 891 -8.71 -16.76 -47.25
CA ASN A 891 -9.77 -15.76 -47.12
C ASN A 891 -9.50 -14.71 -46.02
N ALA A 892 -8.37 -14.78 -45.31
CA ALA A 892 -8.04 -13.85 -44.26
C ALA A 892 -7.87 -12.40 -44.72
N LEU A 893 -7.56 -12.19 -46.00
CA LEU A 893 -7.47 -10.87 -46.62
C LEU A 893 -8.82 -10.18 -46.82
N ILE A 894 -9.92 -10.94 -46.84
CA ILE A 894 -11.28 -10.41 -47.07
C ILE A 894 -11.88 -9.84 -45.78
N ASN A 895 -11.35 -10.23 -44.63
CA ASN A 895 -11.87 -9.87 -43.30
C ASN A 895 -10.97 -8.94 -42.50
N ILE A 896 -9.99 -8.28 -43.11
CA ILE A 896 -9.18 -7.27 -42.39
C ILE A 896 -10.05 -6.04 -42.10
N PRO A 897 -10.33 -5.68 -40.85
CA PRO A 897 -11.14 -4.53 -40.52
C PRO A 897 -10.52 -3.23 -41.09
N PRO A 898 -11.34 -2.24 -41.50
CA PRO A 898 -10.84 -0.91 -41.79
C PRO A 898 -9.93 -0.36 -40.67
N VAL A 899 -8.96 0.48 -40.99
CA VAL A 899 -8.02 1.04 -40.02
C VAL A 899 -8.73 1.68 -38.83
N ALA A 900 -9.82 2.39 -39.10
CA ALA A 900 -10.65 3.04 -38.09
C ALA A 900 -11.34 2.07 -37.09
N LEU A 901 -11.40 0.77 -37.39
CA LEU A 901 -12.00 -0.25 -36.52
C LEU A 901 -10.98 -1.20 -35.89
N ARG A 902 -9.69 -0.98 -36.14
CA ARG A 902 -8.61 -1.82 -35.58
C ARG A 902 -8.23 -1.35 -34.20
N PRO A 903 -7.80 -2.27 -33.31
CA PRO A 903 -7.20 -1.89 -32.04
C PRO A 903 -5.99 -0.96 -32.25
N ARG A 904 -6.00 0.17 -31.55
CA ARG A 904 -4.94 1.20 -31.55
C ARG A 904 -4.05 1.03 -30.32
N VAL A 905 -2.80 0.68 -30.52
CA VAL A 905 -1.83 0.66 -29.41
C VAL A 905 -1.33 2.07 -29.19
N VAL A 906 -1.67 2.64 -28.03
CA VAL A 906 -1.28 4.01 -27.65
C VAL A 906 0.09 4.01 -26.97
N LEU A 907 0.27 3.09 -26.02
CA LEU A 907 1.49 2.99 -25.20
C LEU A 907 2.01 1.55 -25.24
N ARG A 908 3.32 1.38 -25.37
CA ARG A 908 4.02 0.08 -25.31
C ARG A 908 5.06 0.08 -24.23
N PHE A 909 5.29 -1.06 -23.62
CA PHE A 909 6.48 -1.28 -22.80
C PHE A 909 7.74 -1.13 -23.67
N ALA A 910 8.77 -0.49 -23.15
CA ALA A 910 10.02 -0.28 -23.87
C ALA A 910 10.70 -1.62 -24.24
N PRO A 911 11.63 -1.65 -25.19
CA PRO A 911 12.44 -2.84 -25.45
C PRO A 911 13.13 -3.33 -24.17
N GLU A 912 13.34 -4.65 -24.05
CA GLU A 912 13.87 -5.30 -22.84
C GLU A 912 15.09 -4.59 -22.21
N LYS A 913 16.04 -4.15 -23.04
CA LYS A 913 17.27 -3.47 -22.57
C LYS A 913 17.04 -2.11 -21.90
N GLU A 914 15.90 -1.47 -22.19
CA GLU A 914 15.52 -0.15 -21.66
C GLU A 914 14.32 -0.24 -20.71
N LEU A 915 13.84 -1.45 -20.43
CA LEU A 915 12.53 -1.68 -19.81
C LEU A 915 12.49 -1.30 -18.33
N LEU A 916 13.43 -1.83 -17.52
CA LEU A 916 13.40 -1.65 -16.07
C LEU A 916 13.87 -0.26 -15.66
N VAL A 917 13.02 0.44 -14.89
CA VAL A 917 13.37 1.67 -14.17
C VAL A 917 13.69 1.35 -12.71
N SER A 918 12.87 0.56 -12.05
CA SER A 918 13.02 0.25 -10.62
C SER A 918 12.26 -1.03 -10.27
N GLY A 919 12.84 -1.86 -9.43
CA GLY A 919 12.23 -3.09 -8.94
C GLY A 919 12.85 -4.37 -9.49
N MET A 920 12.02 -5.37 -9.73
CA MET A 920 12.38 -6.71 -10.15
C MET A 920 12.05 -6.94 -11.64
N LEU A 921 12.95 -7.54 -12.38
CA LEU A 921 12.68 -8.02 -13.74
C LEU A 921 13.52 -9.25 -14.07
N ALA A 922 12.86 -10.36 -14.39
CA ALA A 922 13.41 -11.47 -15.16
C ALA A 922 12.44 -11.82 -16.28
N GLY A 923 12.93 -12.44 -17.36
CA GLY A 923 12.10 -12.77 -18.53
C GLY A 923 11.51 -11.55 -19.22
N GLY A 924 12.24 -10.41 -19.20
CA GLY A 924 11.80 -9.12 -19.73
C GLY A 924 11.43 -9.13 -21.21
N SER A 925 11.95 -10.10 -21.98
CA SER A 925 11.58 -10.31 -23.40
C SER A 925 10.10 -10.61 -23.59
N GLU A 926 9.42 -11.19 -22.58
CA GLU A 926 7.97 -11.42 -22.65
C GLU A 926 7.16 -10.12 -22.51
N LEU A 927 7.67 -9.11 -21.83
CA LEU A 927 7.02 -7.81 -21.59
C LEU A 927 7.44 -6.76 -22.62
N GLY A 928 8.70 -6.77 -23.03
CA GLY A 928 9.25 -5.79 -23.96
C GLY A 928 8.46 -5.69 -25.27
N GLY A 929 8.05 -4.47 -25.63
CA GLY A 929 7.24 -4.20 -26.83
C GLY A 929 5.76 -4.57 -26.74
N LYS A 930 5.28 -5.21 -25.64
CA LYS A 930 3.85 -5.46 -25.43
C LYS A 930 3.09 -4.16 -25.24
N ALA A 931 1.80 -4.21 -25.53
CA ALA A 931 0.92 -3.05 -25.34
C ALA A 931 0.69 -2.81 -23.84
N ALA A 932 0.90 -1.57 -23.41
CA ALA A 932 0.52 -1.09 -22.08
C ALA A 932 -0.87 -0.45 -22.08
N ILE A 933 -1.23 0.25 -23.17
CA ILE A 933 -2.57 0.82 -23.36
C ILE A 933 -3.05 0.52 -24.77
N VAL A 934 -4.26 -0.01 -24.88
CA VAL A 934 -4.94 -0.30 -26.14
C VAL A 934 -6.30 0.38 -26.16
N ASP A 935 -6.57 1.12 -27.23
CA ASP A 935 -7.89 1.69 -27.54
C ASP A 935 -8.54 0.86 -28.67
N VAL A 936 -9.73 0.33 -28.44
CA VAL A 936 -10.48 -0.49 -29.39
C VAL A 936 -11.80 0.20 -29.71
N PRO A 937 -12.00 0.66 -30.96
CA PRO A 937 -13.29 1.18 -31.41
C PRO A 937 -14.34 0.06 -31.44
N VAL A 938 -15.54 0.31 -30.89
CA VAL A 938 -16.66 -0.62 -30.86
C VAL A 938 -17.96 0.17 -31.14
N GLY A 939 -18.60 -0.06 -32.27
CA GLY A 939 -19.75 0.75 -32.68
C GLY A 939 -19.37 2.21 -32.85
N ARG A 940 -20.01 3.09 -32.09
CA ARG A 940 -19.65 4.54 -32.03
C ARG A 940 -18.77 4.94 -30.86
N GLY A 941 -18.48 4.02 -29.95
CA GLY A 941 -17.70 4.25 -28.74
C GLY A 941 -16.39 3.49 -28.75
N HIS A 942 -15.77 3.43 -27.58
CA HIS A 942 -14.42 2.89 -27.42
C HIS A 942 -14.31 2.03 -26.16
N VAL A 943 -13.44 1.02 -26.22
CA VAL A 943 -12.93 0.29 -25.05
C VAL A 943 -11.45 0.60 -24.90
N VAL A 944 -11.08 1.23 -23.78
CA VAL A 944 -9.67 1.51 -23.46
C VAL A 944 -9.21 0.56 -22.37
N MET A 945 -8.18 -0.24 -22.66
CA MET A 945 -7.64 -1.25 -21.76
C MET A 945 -6.25 -0.83 -21.31
N PHE A 946 -6.06 -0.72 -20.01
CA PHE A 946 -4.76 -0.48 -19.36
C PHE A 946 -4.20 -1.80 -18.84
N ALA A 947 -3.03 -2.23 -19.34
CA ALA A 947 -2.28 -3.32 -18.72
C ALA A 947 -1.59 -2.87 -17.43
N ASN A 948 -1.11 -1.64 -17.38
CA ASN A 948 -0.59 -1.00 -16.17
C ASN A 948 -1.73 -0.46 -15.28
N ASN A 949 -1.45 -0.22 -13.98
CA ASN A 949 -2.40 0.48 -13.13
C ASN A 949 -2.05 1.98 -13.07
N PRO A 950 -2.84 2.87 -13.71
CA PRO A 950 -2.52 4.29 -13.76
C PRO A 950 -2.70 5.02 -12.41
N MET A 951 -3.54 4.50 -11.48
CA MET A 951 -3.82 5.11 -10.18
C MET A 951 -3.54 4.11 -9.04
N TRP A 952 -2.25 3.83 -8.82
CA TRP A 952 -1.80 2.86 -7.82
C TRP A 952 -1.31 3.55 -6.55
N ARG A 953 -1.96 3.26 -5.42
CA ARG A 953 -1.52 3.63 -4.05
C ARG A 953 -1.08 5.10 -3.90
N HIS A 954 -1.72 6.02 -4.61
CA HIS A 954 -1.36 7.45 -4.62
C HIS A 954 0.11 7.74 -5.01
N GLN A 955 0.75 6.83 -5.73
CA GLN A 955 2.17 6.94 -6.12
C GLN A 955 2.37 7.32 -7.57
N THR A 956 1.44 6.92 -8.45
CA THR A 956 1.60 6.93 -9.93
C THR A 956 1.04 8.18 -10.59
N HIS A 957 1.18 9.35 -9.99
CA HIS A 957 0.62 10.63 -10.48
C HIS A 957 0.99 10.93 -11.94
N GLY A 958 2.20 10.51 -12.39
CA GLY A 958 2.63 10.68 -13.76
C GLY A 958 1.76 9.99 -14.81
N SER A 959 1.00 8.97 -14.43
CA SER A 959 0.07 8.25 -15.32
C SER A 959 -1.41 8.64 -15.17
N PHE A 960 -1.79 9.48 -14.21
CA PHE A 960 -3.18 9.89 -14.00
C PHE A 960 -3.80 10.52 -15.24
N SER A 961 -3.05 11.38 -15.91
CA SER A 961 -3.54 12.07 -17.11
C SER A 961 -3.78 11.14 -18.30
N LEU A 962 -3.22 9.93 -18.34
CA LEU A 962 -3.60 8.93 -19.35
C LEU A 962 -5.09 8.56 -19.23
N LEU A 963 -5.54 8.35 -17.98
CA LEU A 963 -6.95 8.05 -17.69
C LEU A 963 -7.83 9.29 -17.96
N PHE A 964 -7.44 10.47 -17.48
CA PHE A 964 -8.22 11.69 -17.68
C PHE A 964 -8.28 12.11 -19.15
N ASN A 965 -7.22 11.91 -19.92
CA ASN A 965 -7.20 12.16 -21.36
C ASN A 965 -8.20 11.26 -22.10
N ALA A 966 -8.25 9.96 -21.75
CA ALA A 966 -9.26 9.06 -22.31
C ALA A 966 -10.67 9.55 -21.99
N ILE A 967 -10.94 9.94 -20.75
CA ILE A 967 -12.25 10.41 -20.29
C ILE A 967 -12.64 11.71 -21.00
N LEU A 968 -11.78 12.74 -20.95
CA LEU A 968 -12.08 14.06 -21.48
C LEU A 968 -12.24 14.09 -23.01
N ASN A 969 -11.68 13.12 -23.69
CA ASN A 969 -11.75 12.98 -25.15
C ASN A 969 -12.56 11.74 -25.56
N TYR A 970 -13.49 11.27 -24.74
CA TYR A 970 -14.23 10.02 -24.94
C TYR A 970 -14.92 9.90 -26.30
N ASP A 971 -15.34 11.02 -26.88
CA ASP A 971 -16.02 11.15 -28.15
C ASP A 971 -15.07 11.54 -29.32
N ASN A 972 -13.77 11.68 -29.05
CA ASN A 972 -12.75 12.11 -29.99
C ASN A 972 -11.52 11.17 -30.04
N LEU A 973 -11.61 9.96 -29.48
CA LEU A 973 -10.46 9.02 -29.46
C LEU A 973 -10.00 8.59 -30.86
N GLY A 974 -10.87 8.70 -31.86
CA GLY A 974 -10.55 8.47 -33.27
C GLY A 974 -9.63 9.55 -33.93
N VAL A 975 -9.36 10.65 -33.24
CA VAL A 975 -8.47 11.70 -33.77
C VAL A 975 -7.08 11.14 -34.05
N GLY A 976 -6.50 11.54 -35.19
CA GLY A 976 -5.16 11.13 -35.60
C GLY A 976 -5.09 9.77 -36.31
N LEU A 977 -6.18 9.00 -36.40
CA LEU A 977 -6.24 7.80 -37.24
C LEU A 977 -6.21 8.22 -38.70
N SER A 978 -5.19 7.79 -39.47
CA SER A 978 -5.10 8.03 -40.92
C SER A 978 -5.43 6.75 -41.68
N GLU A 979 -6.04 6.86 -42.85
CA GLU A 979 -6.29 5.73 -43.76
C GLU A 979 -5.00 5.14 -44.37
N GLN A 980 -3.85 5.82 -44.21
CA GLN A 980 -2.56 5.34 -44.72
C GLN A 980 -1.84 4.52 -43.66
N ALA A 981 -1.67 3.22 -43.93
CA ALA A 981 -0.76 2.36 -43.17
C ALA A 981 0.68 2.96 -43.15
N PRO A 982 1.40 2.88 -42.04
CA PRO A 982 2.82 3.27 -42.01
C PRO A 982 3.57 2.46 -43.08
N ARG A 983 4.26 3.13 -44.02
CA ARG A 983 5.22 2.48 -44.90
C ARG A 983 6.29 1.84 -44.02
N ALA A 984 6.47 0.53 -44.17
CA ALA A 984 7.63 -0.14 -43.60
C ALA A 984 8.90 0.61 -44.04
N PRO A 985 9.88 0.79 -43.15
CA PRO A 985 11.16 1.37 -43.55
C PRO A 985 11.70 0.56 -44.72
N ALA A 986 12.06 1.26 -45.81
CA ALA A 986 12.68 0.63 -46.96
C ALA A 986 13.93 -0.11 -46.48
N ARG A 987 13.99 -1.41 -46.72
CA ARG A 987 15.24 -2.18 -46.58
C ARG A 987 16.24 -1.53 -47.49
N THR A 988 17.27 -0.96 -46.93
CA THR A 988 18.48 -0.57 -47.70
C THR A 988 19.04 -1.86 -48.27
N ALA A 989 19.02 -1.96 -49.60
CA ALA A 989 19.76 -2.99 -50.34
C ALA A 989 21.25 -2.82 -50.03
N GLY A 990 21.82 -3.70 -49.16
CA GLY A 990 23.22 -3.62 -48.76
C GLY A 990 23.70 -4.65 -47.74
N GLU A 991 22.93 -5.68 -47.47
CA GLU A 991 23.38 -6.80 -46.59
C GLU A 991 22.90 -8.18 -47.09
N GLU A 992 23.16 -8.45 -48.36
CA GLU A 992 23.34 -9.81 -48.90
C GLU A 992 24.77 -9.83 -49.47
N ASP A 993 25.70 -10.41 -48.68
CA ASP A 993 26.96 -11.06 -49.08
C ASP A 993 27.94 -11.15 -47.90
N ALA A 994 27.65 -11.96 -46.90
CA ALA A 994 28.62 -12.46 -45.91
C ALA A 994 28.07 -13.57 -45.00
N ALA A 995 27.47 -14.59 -45.57
CA ALA A 995 27.15 -15.80 -44.77
C ALA A 995 27.19 -17.06 -45.66
N ASP A 996 28.22 -17.18 -46.48
CA ASP A 996 28.61 -18.43 -47.12
C ASP A 996 30.15 -18.48 -47.19
N GLN A 997 30.83 -18.71 -46.07
CA GLN A 997 32.17 -19.29 -45.90
C GLN A 997 32.63 -19.15 -44.45
N GLN A 998 32.23 -20.13 -43.61
CA GLN A 998 33.08 -20.94 -42.69
C GLN A 998 32.21 -21.81 -41.78
#